data_3c1222541a0d5c91c6a0bd691c817808
#
_entry.id   3c1222541a0d5c91c6a0bd691c817808
#
_cell.length_a   1.000
_cell.length_b   1.000
_cell.length_c   1.000
_cell.angle_alpha   90.00
_cell.angle_beta   90.00
_cell.angle_gamma   90.00
#
_symmetry.space_group_name_H-M   'P 1'
#
loop_
_entity.id
_entity.type
_entity.pdbx_description
1 polymer ?
#
loop_
_entity_poly.entity_id
_entity_poly.type
_entity_poly.pdbx_seq_one_letter_code
_entity_poly.pdbx_strand_id
1 'polypeptide(L)'
;MNCSQFTPCEGRTEIVDADGRLIWHNDDICMVFVVRDNAPVVLAGLSGYGMRPACELNNEKGAFPIVEVLTSISGRTMNHQRLTDTREGSQLRFVAAYTYERGMRHVLRIDQKDEHSGLLTETEFSMFPGVSAVSCQSRIASERRLPVEAVSSLNLTVPLDAAGGGVDGVEVYWADSTWAAENNWHQAPLREIGLPDINTNINPRVPGARFNLSSRSTWSTGEKLPLGVLTMGEGIRRSALIWQIEHNGPWTWEIGEGIDGLHITAGGPNGDDHQWAVVLDERTDFVTVPASFAICSGGWQQVVEQMTLHRRALRSARLAVNGQNHDSEQLVIYNDYMNTLFGNPTADKELPLIEGAGKLGVDVFCIDAGWYDSADGGWWDMVGEWKPSTNRFGNLGLKGIASAIRKAGMGLGLWLEPEVVGVRSPIANELPDSAFFCRHGERVADDGRYHLDFRSPDARAHMDDTMERIIAEFQPKFFKFDYNTVPGVGTEIDAGYLGEGLLGHSRAYVRWLDDLKHRHPELVIENCGSGAMRADYAMLQRLDLQSTSDQCDPAIYAVIAAGASMSILPEQQGNWGYAQQEMDDETAVFTLAAGIAGRLYLSGFVNRMDERRLRLVRGAIEAHRQVLRNQSGQVPFWPLGLPVFSGDWLASGLLPYADNNETGYMTIWHRGGANSVVVEVPQGATLRPFFPKPGLIDKSHGAVDWHVEPLDGTHVRLTVSDNRRSARVYAIDMPDSTK
;
A
#
# COMPACT_ATOMS: atom_id res chain seq x y z
N MET A 1 7.02 -18.73 -20.69
CA MET A 1 6.62 -19.97 -20.00
C MET A 1 5.56 -19.58 -19.00
N ASN A 2 4.29 -19.97 -19.23
CA ASN A 2 3.22 -19.75 -18.24
C ASN A 2 3.43 -20.76 -17.11
N CYS A 3 4.16 -20.38 -16.09
CA CYS A 3 4.12 -21.14 -14.83
C CYS A 3 2.79 -20.81 -14.18
N SER A 4 1.87 -21.78 -14.19
CA SER A 4 0.68 -21.70 -13.35
C SER A 4 1.15 -21.45 -11.90
N GLN A 5 0.67 -20.37 -11.28
CA GLN A 5 1.03 -20.05 -9.89
C GLN A 5 0.45 -21.09 -8.91
N PHE A 6 -0.49 -21.90 -9.37
CA PHE A 6 -1.11 -22.96 -8.58
C PHE A 6 -0.31 -24.25 -8.66
N THR A 7 0.07 -24.76 -7.51
CA THR A 7 0.75 -26.06 -7.39
C THR A 7 -0.26 -27.19 -7.61
N PRO A 8 0.04 -28.22 -8.41
CA PRO A 8 -0.79 -29.42 -8.46
C PRO A 8 -0.95 -30.00 -7.06
N CYS A 9 -2.18 -30.23 -6.62
CA CYS A 9 -2.43 -30.87 -5.32
C CYS A 9 -2.24 -32.38 -5.44
N GLU A 10 -1.28 -32.93 -4.70
CA GLU A 10 -1.18 -34.36 -4.47
C GLU A 10 -2.10 -34.73 -3.29
N GLY A 11 -3.19 -35.40 -3.57
CA GLY A 11 -4.14 -35.91 -2.59
C GLY A 11 -5.38 -35.04 -2.41
N ARG A 12 -6.55 -35.64 -2.64
CA ARG A 12 -7.86 -35.08 -2.37
C ARG A 12 -8.21 -35.32 -0.91
N THR A 13 -8.51 -34.25 -0.16
CA THR A 13 -9.06 -34.39 1.19
C THR A 13 -10.56 -34.10 1.11
N GLU A 14 -11.41 -35.03 1.52
CA GLU A 14 -12.85 -34.79 1.68
C GLU A 14 -13.04 -33.93 2.94
N ILE A 15 -13.26 -32.62 2.72
CA ILE A 15 -13.42 -31.60 3.79
C ILE A 15 -14.84 -31.04 3.84
N VAL A 16 -15.75 -31.53 2.98
CA VAL A 16 -17.16 -31.17 2.97
C VAL A 16 -17.91 -32.16 3.84
N ASP A 17 -18.65 -31.67 4.84
CA ASP A 17 -19.46 -32.51 5.73
C ASP A 17 -20.76 -33.01 5.08
N ALA A 18 -21.54 -33.83 5.82
CA ALA A 18 -22.79 -34.43 5.35
C ALA A 18 -23.89 -33.37 5.05
N ASP A 19 -23.80 -32.18 5.62
CA ASP A 19 -24.72 -31.06 5.39
C ASP A 19 -24.27 -30.16 4.24
N GLY A 20 -23.19 -30.51 3.53
CA GLY A 20 -22.61 -29.74 2.45
C GLY A 20 -21.88 -28.49 2.92
N ARG A 21 -21.34 -28.50 4.13
CA ARG A 21 -20.52 -27.40 4.66
C ARG A 21 -19.05 -27.76 4.57
N LEU A 22 -18.25 -26.76 4.22
CA LEU A 22 -16.80 -26.77 4.28
C LEU A 22 -16.38 -25.68 5.26
N ILE A 23 -15.82 -26.09 6.41
CA ILE A 23 -15.33 -25.18 7.43
C ILE A 23 -13.79 -25.14 7.35
N TRP A 24 -13.24 -23.96 7.13
CA TRP A 24 -11.82 -23.73 7.02
C TRP A 24 -11.39 -22.59 7.92
N HIS A 25 -10.43 -22.81 8.81
CA HIS A 25 -10.06 -21.87 9.86
C HIS A 25 -8.62 -22.03 10.35
N ASN A 26 -8.15 -21.00 11.03
CA ASN A 26 -7.08 -21.05 12.04
C ASN A 26 -7.64 -20.61 13.40
N ASP A 27 -6.79 -20.23 14.33
CA ASP A 27 -7.22 -19.78 15.67
C ASP A 27 -7.89 -18.40 15.65
N ASP A 28 -7.68 -17.60 14.59
CA ASP A 28 -8.07 -16.19 14.53
C ASP A 28 -9.16 -15.89 13.49
N ILE A 29 -9.34 -16.72 12.47
CA ILE A 29 -10.35 -16.54 11.42
C ILE A 29 -11.00 -17.86 11.03
N CYS A 30 -12.32 -17.81 10.79
CA CYS A 30 -13.09 -18.96 10.35
C CYS A 30 -13.99 -18.59 9.17
N MET A 31 -13.94 -19.41 8.12
CA MET A 31 -14.77 -19.31 6.91
C MET A 31 -15.63 -20.57 6.77
N VAL A 32 -16.91 -20.38 6.49
CA VAL A 32 -17.86 -21.47 6.25
C VAL A 32 -18.40 -21.35 4.83
N PHE A 33 -18.02 -22.28 3.99
CA PHE A 33 -18.54 -22.40 2.63
C PHE A 33 -19.68 -23.40 2.59
N VAL A 34 -20.61 -23.17 1.69
CA VAL A 34 -21.73 -24.09 1.43
C VAL A 34 -21.63 -24.61 0.01
N VAL A 35 -21.73 -25.93 -0.10
CA VAL A 35 -21.69 -26.72 -1.33
C VAL A 35 -23.05 -27.36 -1.55
N ARG A 36 -23.65 -27.15 -2.73
CA ARG A 36 -24.94 -27.74 -3.17
C ARG A 36 -24.81 -28.24 -4.61
N ASP A 37 -25.48 -29.34 -4.92
CA ASP A 37 -25.40 -29.94 -6.24
C ASP A 37 -25.90 -29.00 -7.35
N ASN A 38 -26.87 -28.13 -7.03
CA ASN A 38 -27.55 -27.29 -8.01
C ASN A 38 -27.23 -25.79 -7.87
N ALA A 39 -26.19 -25.43 -7.09
CA ALA A 39 -25.81 -24.04 -6.86
C ALA A 39 -24.27 -23.89 -6.88
N PRO A 40 -23.76 -22.69 -7.16
CA PRO A 40 -22.34 -22.42 -6.97
C PRO A 40 -21.93 -22.52 -5.50
N VAL A 41 -20.65 -22.68 -5.24
CA VAL A 41 -20.12 -22.58 -3.89
C VAL A 41 -20.23 -21.13 -3.41
N VAL A 42 -20.76 -20.94 -2.20
CA VAL A 42 -20.94 -19.62 -1.59
C VAL A 42 -20.26 -19.57 -0.23
N LEU A 43 -19.82 -18.38 0.18
CA LEU A 43 -19.35 -18.11 1.54
C LEU A 43 -20.56 -17.73 2.41
N ALA A 44 -20.98 -18.64 3.29
CA ALA A 44 -22.16 -18.46 4.13
C ALA A 44 -21.85 -17.98 5.55
N GLY A 45 -20.60 -18.09 5.99
CA GLY A 45 -20.18 -17.66 7.31
C GLY A 45 -18.75 -17.14 7.30
N LEU A 46 -18.52 -16.03 8.01
CA LEU A 46 -17.24 -15.39 8.16
C LEU A 46 -17.12 -14.80 9.57
N SER A 47 -16.08 -15.15 10.30
CA SER A 47 -15.76 -14.55 11.58
C SER A 47 -14.26 -14.44 11.78
N GLY A 48 -13.83 -13.42 12.50
CA GLY A 48 -12.42 -13.14 12.79
C GLY A 48 -12.15 -12.99 14.28
N TYR A 49 -10.96 -12.52 14.59
CA TYR A 49 -10.47 -12.34 15.95
C TYR A 49 -11.48 -11.62 16.83
N GLY A 50 -11.76 -12.20 18.01
CA GLY A 50 -12.71 -11.65 19.00
C GLY A 50 -14.20 -11.73 18.61
N MET A 51 -14.56 -12.29 17.46
CA MET A 51 -15.94 -12.50 17.01
C MET A 51 -16.48 -13.86 17.49
N ARG A 52 -17.81 -14.05 17.40
CA ARG A 52 -18.41 -15.37 17.58
C ARG A 52 -18.04 -16.28 16.41
N PRO A 53 -17.79 -17.58 16.64
CA PRO A 53 -17.42 -18.50 15.57
C PRO A 53 -18.46 -18.55 14.44
N ALA A 54 -18.02 -18.45 13.19
CA ALA A 54 -18.87 -18.46 12.01
C ALA A 54 -19.63 -19.78 11.81
N CYS A 55 -19.17 -20.87 12.38
CA CYS A 55 -19.84 -22.19 12.32
C CYS A 55 -21.23 -22.18 12.98
N GLU A 56 -21.53 -21.21 13.84
CA GLU A 56 -22.86 -20.98 14.43
C GLU A 56 -23.78 -20.14 13.52
N LEU A 57 -23.25 -19.53 12.46
CA LEU A 57 -24.00 -18.69 11.51
C LEU A 57 -24.46 -19.52 10.33
N ASN A 58 -25.70 -19.33 9.89
CA ASN A 58 -26.26 -19.99 8.73
C ASN A 58 -26.92 -18.97 7.81
N ASN A 59 -26.11 -18.28 7.01
CA ASN A 59 -26.56 -17.24 6.07
C ASN A 59 -26.37 -17.68 4.62
N GLU A 60 -26.77 -18.92 4.30
CA GLU A 60 -26.74 -19.44 2.92
C GLU A 60 -27.66 -18.65 1.99
N LYS A 61 -28.77 -18.15 2.54
CA LYS A 61 -29.80 -17.47 1.76
C LYS A 61 -29.34 -16.07 1.36
N GLY A 62 -29.19 -15.83 0.07
CA GLY A 62 -28.73 -14.54 -0.46
C GLY A 62 -27.21 -14.39 -0.56
N ALA A 63 -26.44 -15.44 -0.26
CA ALA A 63 -24.99 -15.44 -0.46
C ALA A 63 -24.62 -15.48 -1.94
N PHE A 64 -23.55 -14.78 -2.30
CA PHE A 64 -23.02 -14.70 -3.66
C PHE A 64 -22.00 -15.82 -3.94
N PRO A 65 -21.81 -16.23 -5.21
CA PRO A 65 -20.73 -17.13 -5.60
C PRO A 65 -19.35 -16.62 -5.11
N ILE A 66 -18.46 -17.54 -4.77
CA ILE A 66 -17.09 -17.16 -4.33
C ILE A 66 -16.25 -16.53 -5.44
N VAL A 67 -16.65 -16.69 -6.70
CA VAL A 67 -16.04 -16.06 -7.88
C VAL A 67 -17.10 -15.67 -8.89
N GLU A 68 -16.97 -14.48 -9.43
CA GLU A 68 -17.83 -13.94 -10.50
C GLU A 68 -17.00 -13.79 -11.77
N VAL A 69 -17.55 -14.24 -12.89
CA VAL A 69 -16.93 -14.17 -14.21
C VAL A 69 -17.92 -13.57 -15.20
N LEU A 70 -17.63 -12.39 -15.71
CA LEU A 70 -18.46 -11.69 -16.68
C LEU A 70 -17.97 -11.96 -18.10
N THR A 71 -18.89 -12.40 -18.96
CA THR A 71 -18.61 -12.59 -20.39
C THR A 71 -19.56 -11.75 -21.24
N SER A 72 -19.13 -11.34 -22.42
CA SER A 72 -19.97 -10.62 -23.38
C SER A 72 -21.07 -11.49 -24.02
N ILE A 73 -20.97 -12.83 -23.90
CA ILE A 73 -21.91 -13.76 -24.57
C ILE A 73 -23.10 -14.16 -23.69
N SER A 74 -23.01 -13.98 -22.37
CA SER A 74 -24.09 -14.41 -21.47
C SER A 74 -24.46 -13.32 -20.44
N GLY A 75 -23.53 -12.43 -20.07
CA GLY A 75 -23.79 -11.28 -19.21
C GLY A 75 -24.21 -11.66 -17.79
N ARG A 76 -25.21 -10.97 -17.26
CA ARG A 76 -25.71 -11.09 -15.89
C ARG A 76 -27.11 -11.73 -15.86
N THR A 77 -27.50 -12.26 -14.72
CA THR A 77 -28.84 -12.79 -14.47
C THR A 77 -29.87 -11.70 -14.13
N MET A 78 -29.37 -10.50 -13.78
CA MET A 78 -30.17 -9.33 -13.44
C MET A 78 -29.67 -8.06 -14.17
N ASN A 79 -30.57 -7.08 -14.35
CA ASN A 79 -30.25 -5.83 -15.03
C ASN A 79 -29.66 -4.80 -14.05
N HIS A 80 -28.35 -4.81 -13.89
CA HIS A 80 -27.56 -3.82 -13.13
C HIS A 80 -26.12 -3.76 -13.65
N GLN A 81 -25.29 -2.88 -13.07
CA GLN A 81 -23.91 -2.69 -13.50
C GLN A 81 -22.85 -3.28 -12.52
N ARG A 82 -23.29 -4.00 -11.47
CA ARG A 82 -22.38 -4.65 -10.52
C ARG A 82 -21.64 -5.81 -11.17
N LEU A 83 -20.48 -6.16 -10.64
CA LEU A 83 -19.74 -7.37 -11.01
C LEU A 83 -20.25 -8.61 -10.23
N THR A 84 -21.51 -8.65 -9.90
CA THR A 84 -22.17 -9.79 -9.30
C THR A 84 -23.27 -10.29 -10.20
N ASP A 85 -23.89 -11.41 -9.81
CA ASP A 85 -24.99 -12.01 -10.54
C ASP A 85 -24.61 -12.34 -11.99
N THR A 86 -23.35 -12.70 -12.24
CA THR A 86 -22.91 -13.15 -13.55
C THR A 86 -23.53 -14.50 -13.87
N ARG A 87 -23.83 -14.72 -15.15
CA ARG A 87 -24.45 -16.00 -15.56
C ARG A 87 -23.47 -17.15 -15.35
N GLU A 88 -22.19 -16.97 -15.69
CA GLU A 88 -21.15 -17.97 -15.48
C GLU A 88 -20.96 -18.27 -13.99
N GLY A 89 -20.85 -17.26 -13.13
CA GLY A 89 -20.74 -17.44 -11.68
C GLY A 89 -21.90 -18.26 -11.12
N SER A 90 -23.13 -17.99 -11.57
CA SER A 90 -24.35 -18.71 -11.14
C SER A 90 -24.41 -20.17 -11.62
N GLN A 91 -23.69 -20.51 -12.71
CA GLN A 91 -23.68 -21.85 -13.32
C GLN A 91 -22.53 -22.74 -12.82
N LEU A 92 -21.57 -22.19 -12.08
CA LEU A 92 -20.48 -22.97 -11.50
C LEU A 92 -20.99 -24.03 -10.52
N ARG A 93 -20.41 -25.21 -10.55
CA ARG A 93 -20.74 -26.33 -9.65
C ARG A 93 -19.45 -26.85 -9.02
N PHE A 94 -19.53 -27.25 -7.77
CA PHE A 94 -18.44 -27.81 -7.02
C PHE A 94 -17.88 -29.07 -7.70
N VAL A 95 -16.56 -29.15 -7.81
CA VAL A 95 -15.83 -30.31 -8.30
C VAL A 95 -15.03 -30.96 -7.20
N ALA A 96 -14.19 -30.18 -6.50
CA ALA A 96 -13.32 -30.66 -5.44
C ALA A 96 -12.86 -29.51 -4.53
N ALA A 97 -12.38 -29.87 -3.34
CA ALA A 97 -11.68 -28.95 -2.46
C ALA A 97 -10.45 -29.64 -1.87
N TYR A 98 -9.39 -28.86 -1.64
CA TYR A 98 -8.10 -29.31 -1.16
C TYR A 98 -7.57 -28.36 -0.10
N THR A 99 -6.94 -28.91 0.94
CA THR A 99 -6.13 -28.13 1.89
C THR A 99 -4.68 -28.58 1.83
N TYR A 100 -3.76 -27.65 1.91
CA TYR A 100 -2.33 -27.91 1.89
C TYR A 100 -1.52 -26.73 2.43
N GLU A 101 -0.26 -26.96 2.74
CA GLU A 101 0.67 -25.94 3.18
C GLU A 101 1.50 -25.42 2.00
N ARG A 102 1.66 -24.10 1.92
CA ARG A 102 2.58 -23.43 0.97
C ARG A 102 3.48 -22.47 1.74
N GLY A 103 4.69 -22.91 2.06
CA GLY A 103 5.56 -22.17 2.98
C GLY A 103 4.91 -22.05 4.36
N MET A 104 4.71 -20.83 4.85
CA MET A 104 4.03 -20.58 6.12
C MET A 104 2.51 -20.41 5.98
N ARG A 105 1.94 -20.60 4.79
CA ARG A 105 0.51 -20.38 4.54
C ARG A 105 -0.25 -21.68 4.55
N HIS A 106 -1.36 -21.69 5.28
CA HIS A 106 -2.39 -22.71 5.13
C HIS A 106 -3.30 -22.31 3.97
N VAL A 107 -3.50 -23.20 3.01
CA VAL A 107 -4.23 -22.93 1.74
C VAL A 107 -5.44 -23.82 1.64
N LEU A 108 -6.58 -23.23 1.26
CA LEU A 108 -7.76 -23.91 0.76
C LEU A 108 -7.91 -23.58 -0.72
N ARG A 109 -8.01 -24.60 -1.56
CA ARG A 109 -8.38 -24.49 -2.97
C ARG A 109 -9.73 -25.13 -3.18
N ILE A 110 -10.64 -24.42 -3.88
CA ILE A 110 -11.95 -24.88 -4.29
C ILE A 110 -12.03 -24.87 -5.82
N ASP A 111 -12.28 -26.02 -6.42
CA ASP A 111 -12.43 -26.20 -7.85
C ASP A 111 -13.93 -26.26 -8.20
N GLN A 112 -14.33 -25.48 -9.20
CA GLN A 112 -15.70 -25.48 -9.73
C GLN A 112 -15.67 -25.53 -11.26
N LYS A 113 -16.75 -26.06 -11.86
CA LYS A 113 -16.92 -26.15 -13.31
C LYS A 113 -18.34 -25.77 -13.72
N ASP A 114 -18.47 -25.08 -14.84
CA ASP A 114 -19.71 -24.94 -15.58
C ASP A 114 -19.68 -25.83 -16.84
N GLU A 115 -20.49 -26.86 -16.87
CA GLU A 115 -20.56 -27.80 -18.00
C GLU A 115 -21.11 -27.16 -19.29
N HIS A 116 -21.85 -26.05 -19.15
CA HIS A 116 -22.46 -25.38 -20.31
C HIS A 116 -21.43 -24.53 -21.07
N SER A 117 -20.74 -23.65 -20.40
CA SER A 117 -19.68 -22.81 -21.00
C SER A 117 -18.33 -23.50 -21.10
N GLY A 118 -18.10 -24.56 -20.34
CA GLY A 118 -16.81 -25.23 -20.19
C GLY A 118 -15.86 -24.47 -19.28
N LEU A 119 -16.34 -23.48 -18.54
CA LEU A 119 -15.54 -22.69 -17.61
C LEU A 119 -15.11 -23.56 -16.41
N LEU A 120 -13.84 -23.49 -16.09
CA LEU A 120 -13.20 -24.08 -14.89
C LEU A 120 -12.68 -22.94 -14.02
N THR A 121 -12.90 -23.02 -12.73
CA THR A 121 -12.33 -22.08 -11.75
C THR A 121 -11.63 -22.83 -10.64
N GLU A 122 -10.43 -22.38 -10.29
CA GLU A 122 -9.64 -22.82 -9.15
C GLU A 122 -9.46 -21.62 -8.24
N THR A 123 -10.23 -21.52 -7.16
CA THR A 123 -10.16 -20.39 -6.21
C THR A 123 -9.35 -20.80 -5.00
N GLU A 124 -8.26 -20.09 -4.75
CA GLU A 124 -7.39 -20.30 -3.59
C GLU A 124 -7.63 -19.22 -2.54
N PHE A 125 -7.86 -19.66 -1.30
CA PHE A 125 -7.80 -18.86 -0.09
C PHE A 125 -6.56 -19.26 0.70
N SER A 126 -5.81 -18.31 1.23
CA SER A 126 -4.63 -18.61 2.03
C SER A 126 -4.54 -17.69 3.26
N MET A 127 -4.16 -18.25 4.40
CA MET A 127 -4.00 -17.54 5.65
C MET A 127 -2.64 -17.84 6.28
N PHE A 128 -2.17 -16.90 7.10
CA PHE A 128 -1.00 -17.10 7.95
C PHE A 128 -1.44 -17.47 9.38
N PRO A 129 -0.65 -18.27 10.11
CA PRO A 129 -0.93 -18.52 11.52
C PRO A 129 -0.92 -17.23 12.35
N GLY A 130 -1.84 -17.09 13.30
CA GLY A 130 -1.89 -15.96 14.22
C GLY A 130 -2.34 -14.64 13.58
N VAL A 131 -3.03 -14.69 12.42
CA VAL A 131 -3.51 -13.50 11.71
C VAL A 131 -4.95 -13.69 11.25
N SER A 132 -5.81 -12.73 11.62
CA SER A 132 -7.23 -12.73 11.21
C SER A 132 -7.42 -12.12 9.82
N ALA A 133 -6.73 -12.69 8.82
CA ALA A 133 -6.79 -12.24 7.44
C ALA A 133 -6.59 -13.37 6.45
N VAL A 134 -7.10 -13.18 5.22
CA VAL A 134 -7.06 -14.16 4.13
C VAL A 134 -6.68 -13.48 2.83
N SER A 135 -5.74 -14.05 2.08
CA SER A 135 -5.51 -13.71 0.66
C SER A 135 -6.36 -14.60 -0.24
N CYS A 136 -6.85 -14.04 -1.33
CA CYS A 136 -7.68 -14.73 -2.32
C CYS A 136 -7.16 -14.49 -3.74
N GLN A 137 -7.18 -15.53 -4.55
CA GLN A 137 -6.83 -15.49 -5.97
C GLN A 137 -7.53 -16.62 -6.71
N SER A 138 -7.97 -16.39 -7.95
CA SER A 138 -8.60 -17.40 -8.79
C SER A 138 -7.83 -17.60 -10.08
N ARG A 139 -7.72 -18.86 -10.52
CA ARG A 139 -7.34 -19.24 -11.87
C ARG A 139 -8.61 -19.66 -12.61
N ILE A 140 -8.79 -19.14 -13.83
CA ILE A 140 -9.88 -19.52 -14.72
C ILE A 140 -9.34 -20.07 -16.03
N ALA A 141 -9.96 -21.12 -16.53
CA ALA A 141 -9.68 -21.76 -17.81
C ALA A 141 -10.97 -22.19 -18.49
N SER A 142 -10.95 -22.49 -19.78
CA SER A 142 -12.13 -22.98 -20.46
C SER A 142 -11.77 -24.04 -21.51
N GLU A 143 -12.61 -25.11 -21.58
CA GLU A 143 -12.54 -26.12 -22.64
C GLU A 143 -13.07 -25.60 -23.99
N ARG A 144 -13.64 -24.41 -23.99
CA ARG A 144 -14.24 -23.76 -25.19
C ARG A 144 -13.74 -22.31 -25.24
N ARG A 145 -13.85 -21.72 -26.43
CA ARG A 145 -13.57 -20.30 -26.59
C ARG A 145 -14.56 -19.47 -25.76
N LEU A 146 -14.06 -18.76 -24.75
CA LEU A 146 -14.84 -17.94 -23.82
C LEU A 146 -14.22 -16.55 -23.65
N PRO A 147 -14.82 -15.48 -24.19
CA PRO A 147 -14.36 -14.11 -23.99
C PRO A 147 -14.80 -13.61 -22.62
N VAL A 148 -13.83 -13.35 -21.75
CA VAL A 148 -14.03 -12.84 -20.38
C VAL A 148 -13.70 -11.36 -20.33
N GLU A 149 -14.62 -10.55 -19.82
CA GLU A 149 -14.49 -9.09 -19.70
C GLU A 149 -14.23 -8.63 -18.25
N ALA A 150 -14.59 -9.44 -17.27
CA ALA A 150 -14.24 -9.20 -15.88
C ALA A 150 -14.24 -10.50 -15.07
N VAL A 151 -13.39 -10.56 -14.06
CA VAL A 151 -13.33 -11.66 -13.08
C VAL A 151 -12.96 -11.13 -11.71
N SER A 152 -13.69 -11.55 -10.67
CA SER A 152 -13.38 -11.17 -9.30
C SER A 152 -12.15 -11.92 -8.79
N SER A 153 -11.24 -11.20 -8.13
CA SER A 153 -10.19 -11.80 -7.30
C SER A 153 -10.73 -12.19 -5.93
N LEU A 154 -11.64 -11.37 -5.43
CA LEU A 154 -12.33 -11.53 -4.16
C LEU A 154 -13.80 -11.24 -4.37
N ASN A 155 -14.67 -12.13 -3.91
CA ASN A 155 -16.12 -11.90 -3.83
C ASN A 155 -16.60 -12.40 -2.46
N LEU A 156 -16.90 -11.47 -1.57
CA LEU A 156 -17.33 -11.76 -0.21
C LEU A 156 -18.81 -11.47 -0.03
N THR A 157 -19.52 -12.39 0.58
CA THR A 157 -20.81 -12.10 1.22
C THR A 157 -20.54 -11.70 2.66
N VAL A 158 -20.97 -10.49 3.04
CA VAL A 158 -20.86 -9.96 4.40
C VAL A 158 -22.27 -10.02 5.02
N PRO A 159 -22.56 -11.03 5.88
CA PRO A 159 -23.85 -11.14 6.52
C PRO A 159 -24.01 -10.01 7.55
N LEU A 160 -25.19 -9.38 7.55
CA LEU A 160 -25.52 -8.32 8.50
C LEU A 160 -26.55 -8.83 9.51
N ASP A 161 -26.31 -8.55 10.78
CA ASP A 161 -27.27 -8.79 11.85
C ASP A 161 -28.37 -7.69 11.82
N ALA A 162 -29.61 -8.07 11.55
CA ALA A 162 -30.74 -7.14 11.62
C ALA A 162 -30.90 -6.47 13.00
N ALA A 163 -30.49 -7.16 14.08
CA ALA A 163 -30.47 -6.58 15.43
C ALA A 163 -29.32 -5.58 15.64
N GLY A 164 -28.31 -5.57 14.74
CA GLY A 164 -27.22 -4.60 14.67
C GLY A 164 -27.46 -3.44 13.70
N GLY A 165 -28.72 -3.26 13.23
CA GLY A 165 -29.09 -2.16 12.31
C GLY A 165 -29.09 -2.54 10.83
N GLY A 166 -28.70 -3.75 10.45
CA GLY A 166 -28.62 -4.16 9.06
C GLY A 166 -27.68 -3.24 8.25
N VAL A 167 -28.05 -2.90 7.02
CA VAL A 167 -27.28 -1.97 6.16
C VAL A 167 -27.25 -0.55 6.70
N ASP A 168 -28.27 -0.13 7.45
CA ASP A 168 -28.35 1.23 8.03
C ASP A 168 -27.31 1.46 9.14
N GLY A 169 -26.80 0.38 9.75
CA GLY A 169 -25.74 0.42 10.75
C GLY A 169 -24.33 0.24 10.18
N VAL A 170 -24.15 0.40 8.87
CA VAL A 170 -22.84 0.20 8.22
C VAL A 170 -22.24 1.52 7.77
N GLU A 171 -20.99 1.76 8.19
CA GLU A 171 -20.15 2.84 7.71
C GLU A 171 -19.04 2.30 6.83
N VAL A 172 -18.71 3.01 5.77
CA VAL A 172 -17.58 2.72 4.91
C VAL A 172 -16.51 3.79 5.03
N TYR A 173 -15.25 3.34 4.96
CA TYR A 173 -14.07 4.19 4.93
C TYR A 173 -13.31 3.94 3.62
N TRP A 174 -12.89 5.02 2.97
CA TRP A 174 -12.10 4.99 1.73
C TRP A 174 -11.18 6.20 1.68
N ALA A 175 -10.22 6.22 0.76
CA ALA A 175 -9.36 7.37 0.61
C ALA A 175 -9.21 7.82 -0.84
N ASP A 176 -9.23 9.14 -1.03
CA ASP A 176 -8.65 9.81 -2.16
C ASP A 176 -7.14 9.92 -1.97
N SER A 177 -6.38 9.86 -3.06
CA SER A 177 -4.93 9.88 -2.98
C SER A 177 -4.34 10.57 -4.21
N THR A 178 -4.53 11.88 -4.32
CA THR A 178 -3.95 12.67 -5.40
C THR A 178 -2.53 13.13 -5.03
N TRP A 179 -1.72 13.43 -6.03
CA TRP A 179 -0.37 13.93 -5.84
C TRP A 179 -0.33 15.12 -4.88
N ALA A 180 0.58 15.07 -3.92
CA ALA A 180 0.78 16.03 -2.83
C ALA A 180 -0.45 16.23 -1.89
N ALA A 181 -1.44 15.31 -1.94
CA ALA A 181 -2.59 15.23 -1.04
C ALA A 181 -3.02 13.77 -0.82
N GLU A 182 -2.04 12.89 -0.66
CA GLU A 182 -2.23 11.46 -0.46
C GLU A 182 -2.90 11.17 0.89
N ASN A 183 -3.51 9.99 1.00
CA ASN A 183 -4.16 9.52 2.23
C ASN A 183 -5.27 10.45 2.74
N ASN A 184 -6.07 11.02 1.84
CA ASN A 184 -7.24 11.82 2.20
C ASN A 184 -8.42 10.88 2.50
N TRP A 185 -8.56 10.53 3.78
CA TRP A 185 -9.53 9.56 4.26
C TRP A 185 -10.92 10.15 4.43
N HIS A 186 -11.92 9.38 4.05
CA HIS A 186 -13.34 9.67 4.16
C HIS A 186 -14.05 8.57 4.95
N GLN A 187 -15.14 8.94 5.60
CA GLN A 187 -16.06 8.06 6.30
C GLN A 187 -17.49 8.51 6.06
N ALA A 188 -18.37 7.56 5.72
CA ALA A 188 -19.78 7.86 5.59
C ALA A 188 -20.65 6.60 5.79
N PRO A 189 -21.92 6.77 6.24
CA PRO A 189 -22.93 5.71 6.16
C PRO A 189 -23.15 5.24 4.73
N LEU A 190 -23.26 3.93 4.49
CA LEU A 190 -23.49 3.38 3.14
C LEU A 190 -24.75 3.94 2.48
N ARG A 191 -25.80 4.22 3.26
CA ARG A 191 -27.05 4.80 2.76
C ARG A 191 -26.87 6.20 2.15
N GLU A 192 -25.84 6.93 2.54
CA GLU A 192 -25.61 8.30 2.09
C GLU A 192 -24.76 8.38 0.80
N ILE A 193 -24.03 7.32 0.47
CA ILE A 193 -23.00 7.37 -0.60
C ILE A 193 -23.24 6.47 -1.80
N GLY A 194 -24.35 5.76 -1.90
CA GLY A 194 -24.59 4.99 -3.11
C GLY A 194 -25.52 3.79 -2.97
N LEU A 195 -25.92 3.43 -1.76
CA LEU A 195 -26.85 2.32 -1.50
C LEU A 195 -28.15 2.82 -0.84
N PRO A 196 -29.02 3.54 -1.57
CA PRO A 196 -30.29 4.00 -1.02
C PRO A 196 -31.21 2.82 -0.68
N ASP A 197 -31.99 2.94 0.40
CA ASP A 197 -33.04 1.98 0.69
C ASP A 197 -34.14 2.05 -0.38
N ILE A 198 -34.34 0.97 -1.10
CA ILE A 198 -35.42 0.83 -2.10
C ILE A 198 -36.68 0.17 -1.52
N ASN A 199 -36.68 -0.13 -0.23
CA ASN A 199 -37.73 -0.87 0.45
C ASN A 199 -38.01 -2.25 -0.18
N THR A 200 -37.13 -3.20 0.09
CA THR A 200 -37.18 -4.56 -0.47
C THR A 200 -38.45 -5.34 -0.06
N ASN A 201 -39.18 -4.89 0.97
CA ASN A 201 -40.51 -5.45 1.34
C ASN A 201 -41.57 -5.13 0.30
N ILE A 202 -41.46 -3.97 -0.36
CA ILE A 202 -42.39 -3.56 -1.43
C ILE A 202 -41.81 -3.90 -2.80
N ASN A 203 -40.52 -3.71 -2.98
CA ASN A 203 -39.78 -4.05 -4.19
C ASN A 203 -38.98 -5.34 -3.97
N PRO A 204 -39.54 -6.53 -4.10
CA PRO A 204 -38.88 -7.80 -3.72
C PRO A 204 -37.82 -8.19 -4.75
N ARG A 205 -36.84 -7.34 -4.96
CA ARG A 205 -35.69 -7.55 -5.84
C ARG A 205 -34.42 -7.14 -5.11
N VAL A 206 -33.31 -7.78 -5.46
CA VAL A 206 -31.96 -7.34 -4.99
C VAL A 206 -31.72 -5.92 -5.50
N PRO A 207 -31.31 -4.98 -4.63
CA PRO A 207 -30.96 -3.63 -5.05
C PRO A 207 -29.86 -3.66 -6.13
N GLY A 208 -30.00 -2.86 -7.18
CA GLY A 208 -28.98 -2.77 -8.25
C GLY A 208 -27.92 -1.71 -8.01
N ALA A 209 -28.04 -0.94 -6.93
CA ALA A 209 -27.09 0.12 -6.58
C ALA A 209 -25.74 -0.45 -6.13
N ARG A 210 -24.67 0.30 -6.37
CA ARG A 210 -23.32 0.00 -5.87
C ARG A 210 -22.58 1.27 -5.48
N PHE A 211 -21.68 1.16 -4.52
CA PHE A 211 -20.59 2.10 -4.31
C PHE A 211 -19.30 1.46 -4.82
N ASN A 212 -18.62 2.08 -5.79
CA ASN A 212 -17.43 1.50 -6.38
C ASN A 212 -16.31 2.52 -6.56
N LEU A 213 -15.07 2.06 -6.46
CA LEU A 213 -13.87 2.81 -6.79
C LEU A 213 -12.99 2.01 -7.75
N SER A 214 -12.25 2.72 -8.60
CA SER A 214 -11.29 2.12 -9.53
C SER A 214 -10.08 3.02 -9.72
N SER A 215 -8.95 2.44 -10.14
CA SER A 215 -7.78 3.12 -10.67
C SER A 215 -7.54 2.67 -12.10
N ARG A 216 -7.19 3.59 -13.01
CA ARG A 216 -7.24 3.33 -14.46
C ARG A 216 -5.92 3.01 -15.12
N SER A 217 -4.80 3.21 -14.45
CA SER A 217 -3.48 3.07 -15.03
C SER A 217 -2.45 2.56 -14.02
N THR A 218 -1.19 2.81 -14.29
CA THR A 218 -0.04 2.38 -13.50
C THR A 218 0.16 3.15 -12.20
N TRP A 219 -0.48 4.31 -12.02
CA TRP A 219 -0.59 4.95 -10.71
C TRP A 219 -1.72 4.28 -9.91
N SER A 220 -1.44 3.07 -9.42
CA SER A 220 -2.41 2.21 -8.73
C SER A 220 -3.04 2.86 -7.49
N THR A 221 -2.37 3.85 -6.91
CA THR A 221 -2.83 4.63 -5.75
C THR A 221 -2.86 6.13 -6.02
N GLY A 222 -2.88 6.53 -7.30
CA GLY A 222 -2.76 7.94 -7.71
C GLY A 222 -4.05 8.75 -7.70
N GLU A 223 -5.22 8.13 -7.59
CA GLU A 223 -6.52 8.78 -7.45
C GLU A 223 -7.26 8.28 -6.21
N LYS A 224 -7.27 6.98 -6.03
CA LYS A 224 -7.95 6.27 -4.94
C LYS A 224 -7.02 5.19 -4.40
N LEU A 225 -7.18 4.83 -3.13
CA LEU A 225 -6.47 3.67 -2.59
C LEU A 225 -7.19 2.35 -2.92
N PRO A 226 -6.45 1.27 -3.25
CA PRO A 226 -6.99 -0.06 -3.59
C PRO A 226 -7.49 -0.81 -2.36
N LEU A 227 -8.09 -0.12 -1.42
CA LEU A 227 -8.58 -0.67 -0.17
C LEU A 227 -9.82 0.07 0.31
N GLY A 228 -10.59 -0.58 1.18
CA GLY A 228 -11.70 0.00 1.88
C GLY A 228 -11.95 -0.71 3.21
N VAL A 229 -12.67 -0.05 4.11
CA VAL A 229 -13.03 -0.60 5.42
C VAL A 229 -14.54 -0.47 5.61
N LEU A 230 -15.17 -1.50 6.17
CA LEU A 230 -16.51 -1.44 6.72
C LEU A 230 -16.47 -1.57 8.24
N THR A 231 -17.30 -0.80 8.93
CA THR A 231 -17.66 -1.06 10.32
C THR A 231 -19.16 -1.37 10.41
N MET A 232 -19.51 -2.35 11.21
CA MET A 232 -20.85 -2.91 11.30
C MET A 232 -21.25 -3.11 12.75
N GLY A 233 -22.53 -2.85 13.07
CA GLY A 233 -23.08 -3.03 14.42
C GLY A 233 -22.56 -2.03 15.44
N GLU A 234 -23.01 -2.19 16.69
CA GLU A 234 -22.68 -1.28 17.80
C GLU A 234 -22.26 -2.04 19.07
N GLY A 235 -21.53 -1.35 19.95
CA GLY A 235 -21.12 -1.86 21.25
C GLY A 235 -20.33 -3.16 21.14
N ILE A 236 -20.70 -4.18 21.93
CA ILE A 236 -20.04 -5.49 21.95
C ILE A 236 -20.25 -6.34 20.69
N ARG A 237 -21.16 -5.91 19.81
CA ARG A 237 -21.41 -6.54 18.51
C ARG A 237 -20.71 -5.83 17.36
N ARG A 238 -19.97 -4.77 17.65
CA ARG A 238 -19.23 -4.03 16.62
C ARG A 238 -18.17 -4.93 16.03
N SER A 239 -18.13 -4.97 14.71
CA SER A 239 -17.11 -5.67 13.93
C SER A 239 -16.66 -4.79 12.78
N ALA A 240 -15.49 -5.09 12.25
CA ALA A 240 -14.94 -4.38 11.10
C ALA A 240 -14.30 -5.35 10.12
N LEU A 241 -14.36 -4.98 8.84
CA LEU A 241 -13.77 -5.70 7.72
C LEU A 241 -12.99 -4.72 6.87
N ILE A 242 -11.77 -5.07 6.48
CA ILE A 242 -10.92 -4.34 5.54
C ILE A 242 -10.56 -5.26 4.37
N TRP A 243 -10.50 -4.73 3.17
CA TRP A 243 -9.96 -5.42 1.99
C TRP A 243 -8.91 -4.57 1.32
N GLN A 244 -8.02 -5.23 0.56
CA GLN A 244 -7.04 -4.58 -0.32
C GLN A 244 -6.82 -5.39 -1.59
N ILE A 245 -6.50 -4.69 -2.69
CA ILE A 245 -6.07 -5.29 -3.95
C ILE A 245 -4.55 -5.14 -4.06
N GLU A 246 -3.85 -6.23 -4.38
CA GLU A 246 -2.38 -6.30 -4.39
C GLU A 246 -1.87 -6.25 -5.83
N HIS A 247 -2.06 -5.11 -6.50
CA HIS A 247 -1.74 -4.93 -7.91
C HIS A 247 -1.13 -3.55 -8.19
N ASN A 248 -0.03 -3.52 -8.96
CA ASN A 248 0.70 -2.32 -9.37
C ASN A 248 0.16 -1.71 -10.69
N GLY A 249 -1.10 -1.87 -10.96
CA GLY A 249 -1.80 -1.38 -12.15
C GLY A 249 -3.30 -1.20 -11.88
N PRO A 250 -4.14 -1.23 -12.92
CA PRO A 250 -5.57 -0.96 -12.83
C PRO A 250 -6.32 -1.96 -11.95
N TRP A 251 -7.25 -1.47 -11.17
CA TRP A 251 -8.09 -2.27 -10.26
C TRP A 251 -9.46 -1.65 -10.06
N THR A 252 -10.41 -2.47 -9.61
CA THR A 252 -11.75 -2.05 -9.20
C THR A 252 -12.19 -2.81 -7.96
N TRP A 253 -12.89 -2.13 -7.05
CA TRP A 253 -13.69 -2.77 -6.03
C TRP A 253 -15.07 -2.12 -5.92
N GLU A 254 -16.05 -2.89 -5.44
CA GLU A 254 -17.41 -2.40 -5.23
C GLU A 254 -18.05 -3.03 -4.00
N ILE A 255 -19.01 -2.28 -3.44
CA ILE A 255 -19.94 -2.74 -2.40
C ILE A 255 -21.35 -2.63 -2.97
N GLY A 256 -22.17 -3.66 -2.75
CA GLY A 256 -23.58 -3.63 -3.08
C GLY A 256 -24.42 -4.36 -2.03
N GLU A 257 -25.71 -4.06 -2.00
CA GLU A 257 -26.65 -4.68 -1.07
C GLU A 257 -27.21 -5.99 -1.68
N GLY A 258 -27.16 -7.07 -0.90
CA GLY A 258 -27.83 -8.32 -1.18
C GLY A 258 -29.22 -8.39 -0.52
N ILE A 259 -29.82 -9.57 -0.45
CA ILE A 259 -31.11 -9.78 0.24
C ILE A 259 -30.94 -9.68 1.76
N ASP A 260 -29.92 -10.35 2.30
CA ASP A 260 -29.68 -10.47 3.74
C ASP A 260 -28.27 -10.02 4.13
N GLY A 261 -27.64 -9.10 3.37
CA GLY A 261 -26.28 -8.64 3.65
C GLY A 261 -25.72 -7.76 2.54
N LEU A 262 -24.41 -7.60 2.56
CA LEU A 262 -23.65 -6.90 1.54
C LEU A 262 -22.77 -7.88 0.76
N HIS A 263 -22.46 -7.53 -0.49
CA HIS A 263 -21.30 -8.10 -1.16
C HIS A 263 -20.18 -7.09 -1.26
N ILE A 264 -18.95 -7.58 -1.23
CA ILE A 264 -17.74 -6.83 -1.57
C ILE A 264 -17.06 -7.60 -2.70
N THR A 265 -16.93 -6.97 -3.85
CA THR A 265 -16.23 -7.55 -4.99
C THR A 265 -15.00 -6.71 -5.29
N ALA A 266 -13.85 -7.36 -5.40
CA ALA A 266 -12.58 -6.69 -5.69
C ALA A 266 -11.78 -7.49 -6.73
N GLY A 267 -11.07 -6.78 -7.61
CA GLY A 267 -10.26 -7.42 -8.65
C GLY A 267 -9.36 -6.45 -9.40
N GLY A 268 -8.66 -7.01 -10.37
CA GLY A 268 -7.80 -6.28 -11.30
C GLY A 268 -8.58 -5.55 -12.39
N PRO A 269 -7.98 -5.38 -13.57
CA PRO A 269 -8.64 -4.69 -14.68
C PRO A 269 -9.87 -5.45 -15.19
N ASN A 270 -10.83 -4.68 -15.72
CA ASN A 270 -12.05 -5.15 -16.36
C ASN A 270 -12.29 -4.44 -17.72
N GLY A 271 -13.30 -4.88 -18.46
CA GLY A 271 -13.65 -4.33 -19.77
C GLY A 271 -14.16 -2.89 -19.70
N ASP A 272 -15.03 -2.61 -18.72
CA ASP A 272 -15.74 -1.34 -18.61
C ASP A 272 -14.81 -0.17 -18.26
N ASP A 273 -13.93 -0.36 -17.29
CA ASP A 273 -13.05 0.71 -16.77
C ASP A 273 -11.67 0.74 -17.45
N HIS A 274 -11.17 -0.42 -17.95
CA HIS A 274 -9.75 -0.60 -18.27
C HIS A 274 -9.48 -1.12 -19.68
N GLN A 275 -10.50 -1.30 -20.51
CA GLN A 275 -10.38 -1.89 -21.86
C GLN A 275 -9.65 -3.25 -21.82
N TRP A 276 -9.95 -4.04 -20.79
CA TRP A 276 -9.34 -5.34 -20.57
C TRP A 276 -10.33 -6.45 -20.90
N ALA A 277 -9.85 -7.45 -21.62
CA ALA A 277 -10.51 -8.72 -21.74
C ALA A 277 -9.47 -9.82 -21.97
N VAL A 278 -9.86 -11.06 -21.79
CA VAL A 278 -9.08 -12.24 -22.16
C VAL A 278 -9.98 -13.25 -22.84
N VAL A 279 -9.48 -13.88 -23.88
CA VAL A 279 -10.19 -14.98 -24.54
C VAL A 279 -9.58 -16.30 -24.07
N LEU A 280 -10.32 -17.00 -23.22
CA LEU A 280 -9.95 -18.34 -22.77
C LEU A 280 -10.23 -19.35 -23.88
N ASP A 281 -9.40 -20.38 -23.98
CA ASP A 281 -9.54 -21.58 -24.80
C ASP A 281 -8.72 -22.72 -24.16
N GLU A 282 -8.62 -23.87 -24.83
CA GLU A 282 -7.85 -25.04 -24.34
C GLU A 282 -6.37 -24.75 -24.04
N ARG A 283 -5.82 -23.61 -24.49
CA ARG A 283 -4.39 -23.23 -24.35
C ARG A 283 -4.19 -22.00 -23.51
N THR A 284 -5.25 -21.23 -23.26
CA THR A 284 -5.20 -19.93 -22.59
C THR A 284 -5.96 -20.02 -21.28
N ASP A 285 -5.27 -19.82 -20.18
CA ASP A 285 -5.83 -19.62 -18.87
C ASP A 285 -5.54 -18.20 -18.35
N PHE A 286 -6.23 -17.79 -17.32
CA PHE A 286 -6.01 -16.51 -16.68
C PHE A 286 -6.02 -16.66 -15.17
N VAL A 287 -5.07 -15.99 -14.51
CA VAL A 287 -4.99 -15.89 -13.05
C VAL A 287 -5.28 -14.45 -12.65
N THR A 288 -6.21 -14.24 -11.73
CA THR A 288 -6.57 -12.90 -11.25
C THR A 288 -5.39 -12.24 -10.51
N VAL A 289 -5.44 -10.93 -10.29
CA VAL A 289 -4.53 -10.28 -9.35
C VAL A 289 -4.88 -10.71 -7.92
N PRO A 290 -3.92 -10.78 -6.97
CA PRO A 290 -4.26 -11.12 -5.59
C PRO A 290 -5.09 -10.02 -4.93
N ALA A 291 -5.97 -10.42 -4.02
CA ALA A 291 -6.65 -9.54 -3.09
C ALA A 291 -6.65 -10.16 -1.70
N SER A 292 -6.72 -9.36 -0.67
CA SER A 292 -6.76 -9.82 0.72
C SER A 292 -7.86 -9.10 1.49
N PHE A 293 -8.34 -9.74 2.54
CA PHE A 293 -9.22 -9.12 3.51
C PHE A 293 -8.85 -9.55 4.94
N ALA A 294 -9.22 -8.70 5.91
CA ALA A 294 -9.16 -9.04 7.33
C ALA A 294 -10.51 -8.69 7.98
N ILE A 295 -10.86 -9.39 9.03
CA ILE A 295 -12.09 -9.16 9.79
C ILE A 295 -11.83 -9.41 11.27
N CYS A 296 -12.42 -8.58 12.16
CA CYS A 296 -12.33 -8.77 13.60
C CYS A 296 -13.48 -8.09 14.34
N SER A 297 -13.61 -8.37 15.64
CA SER A 297 -14.42 -7.55 16.53
C SER A 297 -13.80 -6.17 16.73
N GLY A 298 -14.62 -5.16 17.03
CA GLY A 298 -14.18 -3.78 17.24
C GLY A 298 -14.43 -2.87 16.04
N GLY A 299 -13.66 -1.79 15.94
CA GLY A 299 -13.82 -0.78 14.90
C GLY A 299 -12.74 -0.85 13.82
N TRP A 300 -12.69 0.23 13.04
CA TRP A 300 -11.75 0.33 11.92
C TRP A 300 -10.27 0.24 12.36
N GLN A 301 -9.89 0.75 13.55
CA GLN A 301 -8.52 0.66 14.03
C GLN A 301 -8.09 -0.80 14.27
N GLN A 302 -8.94 -1.61 14.91
CA GLN A 302 -8.67 -3.01 15.19
C GLN A 302 -8.50 -3.84 13.92
N VAL A 303 -9.29 -3.57 12.88
CA VAL A 303 -9.13 -4.31 11.63
C VAL A 303 -7.93 -3.84 10.82
N VAL A 304 -7.52 -2.58 10.91
CA VAL A 304 -6.24 -2.09 10.36
C VAL A 304 -5.05 -2.74 11.05
N GLU A 305 -5.15 -2.97 12.36
CA GLU A 305 -4.17 -3.76 13.13
C GLU A 305 -4.01 -5.16 12.51
N GLN A 306 -5.10 -5.91 12.30
CA GLN A 306 -5.07 -7.24 11.68
C GLN A 306 -4.50 -7.20 10.26
N MET A 307 -4.86 -6.21 9.46
CA MET A 307 -4.29 -6.03 8.13
C MET A 307 -2.79 -5.66 8.19
N THR A 308 -2.34 -4.93 9.20
CA THR A 308 -0.91 -4.63 9.43
C THR A 308 -0.12 -5.92 9.66
N LEU A 309 -0.63 -6.82 10.50
CA LEU A 309 -0.02 -8.14 10.73
C LEU A 309 0.02 -8.96 9.44
N HIS A 310 -1.07 -8.98 8.68
CA HIS A 310 -1.14 -9.66 7.39
C HIS A 310 -0.11 -9.13 6.39
N ARG A 311 0.00 -7.83 6.27
CA ARG A 311 0.97 -7.14 5.41
C ARG A 311 2.42 -7.50 5.76
N ARG A 312 2.74 -7.56 7.07
CA ARG A 312 4.05 -8.03 7.54
C ARG A 312 4.30 -9.50 7.18
N ALA A 313 3.29 -10.35 7.34
CA ALA A 313 3.40 -11.76 6.96
C ALA A 313 3.60 -11.95 5.44
N LEU A 314 2.87 -11.20 4.60
CA LEU A 314 3.05 -11.16 3.14
C LEU A 314 4.47 -10.76 2.77
N ARG A 315 4.98 -9.66 3.36
CA ARG A 315 6.32 -9.15 3.12
C ARG A 315 7.38 -10.16 3.57
N SER A 316 7.26 -10.72 4.78
CA SER A 316 8.17 -11.75 5.30
C SER A 316 8.27 -12.96 4.39
N ALA A 317 7.14 -13.47 3.93
CA ALA A 317 7.09 -14.60 3.02
C ALA A 317 7.78 -14.29 1.67
N ARG A 318 7.64 -13.08 1.16
CA ARG A 318 8.28 -12.63 -0.09
C ARG A 318 9.79 -12.47 0.08
N LEU A 319 10.22 -11.80 1.14
CA LEU A 319 11.64 -11.59 1.43
C LEU A 319 12.38 -12.91 1.64
N ALA A 320 11.74 -13.88 2.31
CA ALA A 320 12.31 -15.23 2.48
C ALA A 320 12.55 -15.94 1.14
N VAL A 321 11.65 -15.78 0.15
CA VAL A 321 11.85 -16.33 -1.20
C VAL A 321 13.05 -15.69 -1.90
N ASN A 322 13.28 -14.39 -1.68
CA ASN A 322 14.40 -13.65 -2.27
C ASN A 322 15.72 -13.81 -1.48
N GLY A 323 15.74 -14.62 -0.39
CA GLY A 323 16.93 -14.80 0.45
C GLY A 323 17.28 -13.55 1.29
N GLN A 324 16.34 -12.63 1.47
CA GLN A 324 16.54 -11.41 2.24
C GLN A 324 16.16 -11.60 3.71
N ASN A 325 16.84 -10.87 4.60
CA ASN A 325 16.49 -10.81 6.01
C ASN A 325 15.78 -9.47 6.30
N HIS A 326 14.80 -9.49 7.21
CA HIS A 326 14.03 -8.32 7.64
C HIS A 326 14.82 -7.20 8.32
N ASP A 327 15.99 -7.53 8.85
CA ASP A 327 16.90 -6.58 9.50
C ASP A 327 17.56 -5.62 8.50
N SER A 328 16.92 -5.37 7.33
CA SER A 328 17.33 -4.32 6.45
C SER A 328 17.41 -3.03 7.27
N GLU A 329 18.62 -2.66 7.50
CA GLU A 329 19.16 -1.60 8.30
C GLU A 329 18.20 -0.44 8.57
N GLN A 330 18.14 -0.02 9.82
CA GLN A 330 17.35 1.14 10.28
C GLN A 330 17.95 2.45 9.73
N LEU A 331 17.96 2.57 8.39
CA LEU A 331 18.64 3.65 7.69
C LEU A 331 17.91 4.98 7.90
N VAL A 332 18.64 6.00 8.28
CA VAL A 332 18.28 7.41 8.13
C VAL A 332 18.85 7.90 6.80
N ILE A 333 17.99 8.42 5.94
CA ILE A 333 18.36 8.81 4.58
C ILE A 333 18.35 10.33 4.49
N TYR A 334 19.39 10.89 3.87
CA TYR A 334 19.40 12.25 3.37
C TYR A 334 19.23 12.21 1.86
N ASN A 335 18.29 13.01 1.33
CA ASN A 335 18.02 13.13 -0.10
C ASN A 335 18.18 14.60 -0.50
N ASP A 336 18.84 14.85 -1.63
CA ASP A 336 19.22 16.18 -2.10
C ASP A 336 18.14 16.89 -2.94
N TYR A 337 16.96 16.28 -3.19
CA TYR A 337 15.96 16.85 -4.08
C TYR A 337 15.03 17.82 -3.36
N MET A 338 14.11 17.31 -2.53
CA MET A 338 13.04 18.11 -1.92
C MET A 338 13.61 19.21 -1.03
N ASN A 339 13.10 20.44 -1.21
CA ASN A 339 13.54 21.62 -0.45
C ASN A 339 15.06 21.90 -0.49
N THR A 340 15.77 21.33 -1.48
CA THR A 340 17.23 21.45 -1.61
C THR A 340 17.62 21.78 -3.06
N LEU A 341 17.96 20.80 -3.89
CA LEU A 341 18.52 21.02 -5.23
C LEU A 341 17.52 20.87 -6.37
N PHE A 342 16.39 20.23 -6.18
CA PHE A 342 15.31 20.04 -7.16
C PHE A 342 15.82 19.55 -8.53
N GLY A 343 16.66 18.50 -8.54
CA GLY A 343 17.19 17.91 -9.76
C GLY A 343 18.37 18.68 -10.39
N ASN A 344 19.06 19.49 -9.60
CA ASN A 344 20.26 20.22 -10.05
C ASN A 344 21.50 19.87 -9.20
N PRO A 345 21.89 18.56 -9.10
CA PRO A 345 23.08 18.13 -8.39
C PRO A 345 24.34 18.53 -9.18
N THR A 346 25.24 19.28 -8.56
CA THR A 346 26.55 19.62 -9.12
C THR A 346 27.61 19.42 -8.04
N ALA A 347 28.88 19.16 -8.43
CA ALA A 347 29.93 18.85 -7.48
C ALA A 347 30.11 19.93 -6.40
N ASP A 348 29.98 21.21 -6.75
CA ASP A 348 30.10 22.35 -5.84
C ASP A 348 28.95 22.47 -4.85
N LYS A 349 27.76 21.94 -5.19
CA LYS A 349 26.60 21.91 -4.29
C LYS A 349 26.59 20.65 -3.43
N GLU A 350 26.95 19.50 -4.03
CA GLU A 350 26.94 18.19 -3.36
C GLU A 350 27.98 18.09 -2.23
N LEU A 351 29.21 18.51 -2.49
CA LEU A 351 30.28 18.34 -1.50
C LEU A 351 29.97 18.98 -0.15
N PRO A 352 29.45 20.23 -0.07
CA PRO A 352 29.06 20.83 1.21
C PRO A 352 27.86 20.10 1.87
N LEU A 353 26.91 19.61 1.10
CA LEU A 353 25.77 18.85 1.62
C LEU A 353 26.23 17.51 2.19
N ILE A 354 27.14 16.80 1.50
CA ILE A 354 27.73 15.53 1.96
C ILE A 354 28.45 15.73 3.29
N GLU A 355 29.26 16.82 3.44
CA GLU A 355 29.93 17.14 4.69
C GLU A 355 28.92 17.42 5.82
N GLY A 356 27.84 18.19 5.53
CA GLY A 356 26.77 18.51 6.48
C GLY A 356 26.02 17.29 6.94
N ALA A 357 25.59 16.44 6.00
CA ALA A 357 24.86 15.20 6.27
C ALA A 357 25.70 14.20 7.08
N GLY A 358 26.99 14.05 6.75
CA GLY A 358 27.93 13.22 7.52
C GLY A 358 28.04 13.64 8.97
N LYS A 359 28.04 14.95 9.27
CA LYS A 359 28.08 15.49 10.66
C LYS A 359 26.79 15.19 11.45
N LEU A 360 25.67 14.92 10.77
CA LEU A 360 24.41 14.52 11.39
C LEU A 360 24.37 13.03 11.72
N GLY A 361 25.22 12.21 11.10
CA GLY A 361 25.27 10.77 11.29
C GLY A 361 24.12 10.06 10.56
N VAL A 362 23.73 10.53 9.36
CA VAL A 362 22.84 9.81 8.46
C VAL A 362 23.55 8.60 7.84
N ASP A 363 22.79 7.59 7.44
CA ASP A 363 23.35 6.32 6.98
C ASP A 363 23.52 6.28 5.45
N VAL A 364 22.68 7.02 4.72
CA VAL A 364 22.68 7.09 3.25
C VAL A 364 22.56 8.54 2.79
N PHE A 365 23.38 8.91 1.80
CA PHE A 365 23.23 10.13 1.02
C PHE A 365 22.72 9.76 -0.37
N CYS A 366 21.47 10.12 -0.67
CA CYS A 366 20.83 9.86 -1.96
C CYS A 366 20.97 11.07 -2.88
N ILE A 367 21.66 10.87 -4.00
CA ILE A 367 21.66 11.79 -5.13
C ILE A 367 20.41 11.48 -5.96
N ASP A 368 19.45 12.38 -5.93
CA ASP A 368 18.16 12.25 -6.61
C ASP A 368 18.28 12.59 -8.12
N ALA A 369 17.20 12.91 -8.81
CA ALA A 369 17.15 13.16 -10.24
C ALA A 369 18.19 14.21 -10.72
N GLY A 370 18.68 14.06 -11.93
CA GLY A 370 19.59 14.99 -12.61
C GLY A 370 21.06 14.57 -12.64
N TRP A 371 21.48 13.52 -11.94
CA TRP A 371 22.89 13.08 -11.94
C TRP A 371 23.39 12.55 -13.30
N TYR A 372 22.47 12.25 -14.23
CA TYR A 372 22.72 11.61 -15.53
C TYR A 372 22.56 12.55 -16.75
N ASP A 373 22.06 13.76 -16.56
CA ASP A 373 21.76 14.66 -17.66
C ASP A 373 22.97 15.52 -18.10
N SER A 374 22.80 16.25 -19.20
CA SER A 374 23.82 17.16 -19.72
C SER A 374 23.91 18.51 -19.00
N ALA A 375 23.04 18.81 -18.04
CA ALA A 375 22.82 20.08 -17.35
C ALA A 375 22.24 21.22 -18.19
N ASP A 376 22.22 21.11 -19.51
CA ASP A 376 21.84 22.22 -20.44
C ASP A 376 20.35 22.25 -20.77
N GLY A 377 19.56 21.26 -20.39
CA GLY A 377 18.14 21.17 -20.74
C GLY A 377 17.25 20.55 -19.68
N GLY A 378 17.77 20.35 -18.48
CA GLY A 378 17.06 19.66 -17.40
C GLY A 378 17.05 18.14 -17.55
N TRP A 379 16.71 17.49 -16.48
CA TRP A 379 16.81 16.04 -16.34
C TRP A 379 15.55 15.27 -16.84
N TRP A 380 14.41 15.94 -16.94
CA TRP A 380 13.10 15.33 -17.08
C TRP A 380 12.96 14.37 -18.28
N ASP A 381 13.32 14.84 -19.46
CA ASP A 381 13.17 14.09 -20.70
C ASP A 381 14.51 13.48 -21.21
N MET A 382 15.51 13.36 -20.32
CA MET A 382 16.80 12.72 -20.55
C MET A 382 16.97 11.38 -19.84
N VAL A 383 15.95 10.92 -19.10
CA VAL A 383 15.96 9.62 -18.40
C VAL A 383 16.15 8.45 -19.37
N GLY A 384 16.73 7.36 -18.90
CA GLY A 384 16.83 6.09 -19.66
C GLY A 384 18.25 5.61 -19.96
N GLU A 385 19.22 6.50 -20.23
CA GLU A 385 20.61 6.07 -20.47
C GLU A 385 21.37 5.79 -19.16
N TRP A 386 21.05 6.55 -18.12
CA TRP A 386 21.59 6.37 -16.77
C TRP A 386 23.14 6.41 -16.70
N LYS A 387 23.77 7.21 -17.55
CA LYS A 387 25.19 7.50 -17.50
C LYS A 387 25.45 8.80 -16.74
N PRO A 388 26.46 8.86 -15.84
CA PRO A 388 26.74 10.06 -15.08
C PRO A 388 27.05 11.27 -15.95
N SER A 389 26.51 12.42 -15.56
CA SER A 389 26.79 13.70 -16.21
C SER A 389 28.26 14.11 -16.04
N THR A 390 28.93 14.38 -17.12
CA THR A 390 30.29 14.94 -17.10
C THR A 390 30.28 16.44 -16.78
N ASN A 391 29.23 17.15 -17.20
CA ASN A 391 29.10 18.60 -17.00
C ASN A 391 28.83 18.95 -15.53
N ARG A 392 27.98 18.16 -14.85
CA ARG A 392 27.59 18.41 -13.45
C ARG A 392 28.71 18.13 -12.45
N PHE A 393 29.46 17.06 -12.68
CA PHE A 393 30.48 16.60 -11.74
C PHE A 393 31.92 16.91 -12.19
N GLY A 394 32.10 17.46 -13.39
CA GLY A 394 33.40 17.88 -13.94
C GLY A 394 34.46 16.77 -13.82
N ASN A 395 35.69 17.16 -13.51
CA ASN A 395 36.82 16.23 -13.36
C ASN A 395 36.70 15.24 -12.20
N LEU A 396 35.82 15.52 -11.21
CA LEU A 396 35.60 14.63 -10.08
C LEU A 396 34.79 13.40 -10.49
N GLY A 397 33.82 13.61 -11.40
CA GLY A 397 32.87 12.59 -11.81
C GLY A 397 32.00 12.07 -10.66
N LEU A 398 31.01 11.25 -10.99
CA LEU A 398 30.15 10.63 -9.95
C LEU A 398 30.98 9.70 -9.03
N LYS A 399 32.05 9.07 -9.53
CA LYS A 399 32.95 8.24 -8.69
C LYS A 399 33.59 9.05 -7.57
N GLY A 400 34.01 10.29 -7.84
CA GLY A 400 34.58 11.17 -6.83
C GLY A 400 33.55 11.61 -5.80
N ILE A 401 32.31 11.91 -6.22
CA ILE A 401 31.20 12.20 -5.30
C ILE A 401 30.89 10.98 -4.43
N ALA A 402 30.77 9.78 -5.01
CA ALA A 402 30.56 8.54 -4.27
C ALA A 402 31.67 8.26 -3.24
N SER A 403 32.92 8.57 -3.61
CA SER A 403 34.06 8.48 -2.70
C SER A 403 33.94 9.48 -1.53
N ALA A 404 33.50 10.70 -1.79
CA ALA A 404 33.27 11.72 -0.75
C ALA A 404 32.15 11.28 0.23
N ILE A 405 31.06 10.72 -0.28
CA ILE A 405 29.95 10.16 0.53
C ILE A 405 30.49 9.07 1.48
N ARG A 406 31.22 8.08 0.94
CA ARG A 406 31.80 7.00 1.75
C ARG A 406 32.81 7.51 2.76
N LYS A 407 33.66 8.50 2.39
CA LYS A 407 34.61 9.13 3.31
C LYS A 407 33.90 9.86 4.45
N ALA A 408 32.69 10.37 4.22
CA ALA A 408 31.85 10.97 5.25
C ALA A 408 31.09 9.93 6.11
N GLY A 409 31.32 8.62 5.87
CA GLY A 409 30.73 7.53 6.66
C GLY A 409 29.35 7.07 6.18
N MET A 410 28.90 7.49 5.00
CA MET A 410 27.56 7.20 4.45
C MET A 410 27.63 6.23 3.26
N GLY A 411 26.54 5.52 3.00
CA GLY A 411 26.31 4.79 1.75
C GLY A 411 25.82 5.72 0.63
N LEU A 412 26.19 5.39 -0.61
CA LEU A 412 25.66 6.07 -1.79
C LEU A 412 24.22 5.61 -2.05
N GLY A 413 23.30 6.54 -2.25
CA GLY A 413 21.99 6.32 -2.85
C GLY A 413 21.90 6.96 -4.24
N LEU A 414 21.15 6.35 -5.15
CA LEU A 414 20.89 6.88 -6.50
C LEU A 414 19.42 6.76 -6.86
N TRP A 415 18.89 7.77 -7.52
CA TRP A 415 17.55 7.80 -8.08
C TRP A 415 17.53 7.25 -9.51
N LEU A 416 16.51 6.47 -9.86
CA LEU A 416 16.21 5.99 -11.20
C LEU A 416 14.70 5.92 -11.45
N GLU A 417 14.31 5.96 -12.74
CA GLU A 417 12.97 5.56 -13.23
C GLU A 417 13.12 4.38 -14.21
N PRO A 418 13.01 3.14 -13.72
CA PRO A 418 13.29 1.96 -14.56
C PRO A 418 12.36 1.76 -15.75
N GLU A 419 11.14 2.31 -15.70
CA GLU A 419 10.07 2.03 -16.67
C GLU A 419 9.94 3.08 -17.78
N VAL A 420 10.80 4.10 -17.81
CA VAL A 420 10.65 5.21 -18.76
C VAL A 420 11.95 5.57 -19.47
N VAL A 421 11.80 6.09 -20.70
CA VAL A 421 12.88 6.65 -21.52
C VAL A 421 12.45 8.02 -22.02
N GLY A 422 13.22 9.04 -21.70
CA GLY A 422 12.99 10.41 -22.17
C GLY A 422 13.14 10.52 -23.69
N VAL A 423 12.32 11.37 -24.31
CA VAL A 423 12.34 11.55 -25.79
C VAL A 423 13.67 12.07 -26.30
N ARG A 424 14.47 12.77 -25.47
CA ARG A 424 15.81 13.25 -25.79
C ARG A 424 16.94 12.27 -25.42
N SER A 425 16.62 11.20 -24.72
CA SER A 425 17.60 10.18 -24.37
C SER A 425 18.09 9.45 -25.61
N PRO A 426 19.40 9.18 -25.75
CA PRO A 426 19.92 8.35 -26.83
C PRO A 426 19.22 6.99 -26.97
N ILE A 427 18.85 6.39 -25.84
CA ILE A 427 18.16 5.11 -25.75
C ILE A 427 16.83 5.09 -26.50
N ALA A 428 16.16 6.23 -26.60
CA ALA A 428 14.92 6.35 -27.39
C ALA A 428 15.11 5.98 -28.87
N ASN A 429 16.34 6.14 -29.42
CA ASN A 429 16.67 5.79 -30.79
C ASN A 429 17.38 4.44 -30.91
N GLU A 430 17.89 3.89 -29.82
CA GLU A 430 18.65 2.62 -29.83
C GLU A 430 17.73 1.41 -29.64
N LEU A 431 16.67 1.54 -28.82
CA LEU A 431 15.72 0.47 -28.61
C LEU A 431 14.66 0.40 -29.72
N PRO A 432 14.22 -0.82 -30.10
CA PRO A 432 13.14 -1.00 -31.08
C PRO A 432 11.78 -0.57 -30.51
N ASP A 433 10.81 -0.26 -31.39
CA ASP A 433 9.45 0.13 -30.98
C ASP A 433 8.76 -0.93 -30.14
N SER A 434 9.08 -2.22 -30.33
CA SER A 434 8.60 -3.33 -29.52
C SER A 434 9.06 -3.31 -28.05
N ALA A 435 10.02 -2.46 -27.70
CA ALA A 435 10.45 -2.24 -26.32
C ALA A 435 9.58 -1.21 -25.59
N PHE A 436 8.66 -0.54 -26.26
CA PHE A 436 7.85 0.55 -25.73
C PHE A 436 6.36 0.23 -25.82
N PHE A 437 5.57 0.91 -25.00
CA PHE A 437 4.13 0.96 -25.21
C PHE A 437 3.82 1.66 -26.52
N CYS A 438 2.95 1.05 -27.34
CA CYS A 438 2.45 1.62 -28.60
C CYS A 438 0.94 1.58 -28.65
N ARG A 439 0.37 2.62 -29.26
CA ARG A 439 -1.06 2.70 -29.63
C ARG A 439 -1.19 3.40 -30.97
N HIS A 440 -2.10 2.88 -31.80
CA HIS A 440 -2.34 3.42 -33.16
C HIS A 440 -1.06 3.43 -34.03
N GLY A 441 -0.15 2.48 -33.80
CA GLY A 441 1.11 2.38 -34.52
C GLY A 441 2.22 3.35 -34.08
N GLU A 442 2.00 4.11 -33.00
CA GLU A 442 2.95 5.09 -32.49
C GLU A 442 3.32 4.80 -31.03
N ARG A 443 4.54 5.16 -30.61
CA ARG A 443 4.95 5.04 -29.19
C ARG A 443 4.11 5.94 -28.31
N VAL A 444 3.68 5.41 -27.17
CA VAL A 444 2.98 6.18 -26.14
C VAL A 444 3.97 7.13 -25.49
N ALA A 445 3.68 8.43 -25.57
CA ALA A 445 4.44 9.47 -24.90
C ALA A 445 3.55 10.16 -23.85
N ASP A 446 4.09 10.39 -22.66
CA ASP A 446 3.49 11.16 -21.59
C ASP A 446 4.52 12.15 -21.07
N ASP A 447 4.23 13.45 -21.17
CA ASP A 447 5.09 14.58 -20.76
C ASP A 447 6.57 14.45 -21.19
N GLY A 448 6.81 14.11 -22.47
CA GLY A 448 8.15 13.95 -23.03
C GLY A 448 8.86 12.66 -22.67
N ARG A 449 8.14 11.63 -22.26
CA ARG A 449 8.68 10.31 -21.88
C ARG A 449 7.94 9.20 -22.58
N TYR A 450 8.66 8.21 -23.08
CA TYR A 450 8.16 6.94 -23.58
C TYR A 450 8.12 5.92 -22.45
N HIS A 451 7.10 5.07 -22.44
CA HIS A 451 6.97 3.99 -21.45
C HIS A 451 7.58 2.70 -21.99
N LEU A 452 8.51 2.08 -21.26
CA LEU A 452 9.06 0.77 -21.57
C LEU A 452 8.04 -0.33 -21.30
N ASP A 453 8.02 -1.34 -22.14
CA ASP A 453 7.24 -2.54 -21.94
C ASP A 453 8.10 -3.67 -21.39
N PHE A 454 7.98 -3.97 -20.11
CA PHE A 454 8.74 -5.05 -19.46
C PHE A 454 8.37 -6.47 -19.94
N ARG A 455 7.38 -6.63 -20.80
CA ARG A 455 7.16 -7.88 -21.55
C ARG A 455 8.22 -8.06 -22.62
N SER A 456 8.75 -6.97 -23.17
CA SER A 456 9.82 -6.98 -24.16
C SER A 456 11.14 -7.46 -23.55
N PRO A 457 11.84 -8.42 -24.18
CA PRO A 457 13.17 -8.83 -23.75
C PRO A 457 14.20 -7.69 -23.91
N ASP A 458 14.03 -6.79 -24.89
CA ASP A 458 14.96 -5.69 -25.13
C ASP A 458 14.87 -4.64 -24.01
N ALA A 459 13.64 -4.32 -23.54
CA ALA A 459 13.44 -3.43 -22.41
C ALA A 459 14.06 -3.99 -21.12
N ARG A 460 13.85 -5.28 -20.84
CA ARG A 460 14.48 -5.93 -19.68
C ARG A 460 15.99 -6.00 -19.77
N ALA A 461 16.54 -6.39 -20.93
CA ALA A 461 17.99 -6.45 -21.14
C ALA A 461 18.65 -5.08 -20.92
N HIS A 462 18.05 -4.00 -21.46
CA HIS A 462 18.54 -2.65 -21.23
C HIS A 462 18.59 -2.29 -19.74
N MET A 463 17.54 -2.61 -18.97
CA MET A 463 17.50 -2.31 -17.54
C MET A 463 18.41 -3.23 -16.72
N ASP A 464 18.54 -4.51 -17.07
CA ASP A 464 19.49 -5.42 -16.43
C ASP A 464 20.93 -4.95 -16.62
N ASP A 465 21.33 -4.65 -17.86
CA ASP A 465 22.67 -4.11 -18.17
C ASP A 465 22.94 -2.78 -17.44
N THR A 466 21.93 -1.93 -17.35
CA THR A 466 22.00 -0.66 -16.62
C THR A 466 22.24 -0.89 -15.13
N MET A 467 21.45 -1.75 -14.50
CA MET A 467 21.57 -2.03 -13.06
C MET A 467 22.91 -2.68 -12.72
N GLU A 468 23.31 -3.72 -13.48
CA GLU A 468 24.59 -4.40 -13.25
C GLU A 468 25.78 -3.43 -13.41
N ARG A 469 25.73 -2.55 -14.42
CA ARG A 469 26.77 -1.54 -14.64
C ARG A 469 26.84 -0.54 -13.48
N ILE A 470 25.72 0.03 -13.03
CA ILE A 470 25.67 1.00 -11.94
C ILE A 470 26.14 0.35 -10.63
N ILE A 471 25.71 -0.86 -10.34
CA ILE A 471 26.08 -1.61 -9.13
C ILE A 471 27.60 -1.89 -9.16
N ALA A 472 28.12 -2.40 -10.25
CA ALA A 472 29.56 -2.70 -10.38
C ALA A 472 30.43 -1.44 -10.31
N GLU A 473 29.99 -0.33 -10.92
CA GLU A 473 30.80 0.88 -11.05
C GLU A 473 30.78 1.77 -9.80
N PHE A 474 29.61 1.93 -9.17
CA PHE A 474 29.39 2.89 -8.09
C PHE A 474 29.09 2.26 -6.74
N GLN A 475 28.74 0.97 -6.68
CA GLN A 475 28.43 0.22 -5.45
C GLN A 475 27.44 0.98 -4.54
N PRO A 476 26.26 1.34 -5.06
CA PRO A 476 25.23 1.99 -4.27
C PRO A 476 24.70 1.03 -3.20
N LYS A 477 24.39 1.57 -2.03
CA LYS A 477 23.70 0.86 -0.95
C LYS A 477 22.18 0.97 -1.08
N PHE A 478 21.71 2.00 -1.77
CA PHE A 478 20.33 2.41 -1.83
C PHE A 478 19.95 2.88 -3.23
N PHE A 479 18.76 2.50 -3.67
CA PHE A 479 18.12 3.08 -4.86
C PHE A 479 16.76 3.68 -4.49
N LYS A 480 16.43 4.84 -5.06
CA LYS A 480 15.07 5.34 -5.14
C LYS A 480 14.55 5.07 -6.55
N PHE A 481 13.66 4.09 -6.68
CA PHE A 481 12.96 3.79 -7.93
C PHE A 481 11.68 4.62 -7.99
N ASP A 482 11.68 5.60 -8.87
CA ASP A 482 10.56 6.51 -9.08
C ASP A 482 9.76 6.13 -10.33
N TYR A 483 8.58 6.72 -10.44
CA TYR A 483 7.69 6.49 -11.56
C TYR A 483 6.73 7.68 -11.75
N ASN A 484 7.01 8.54 -12.74
CA ASN A 484 6.37 9.84 -12.92
C ASN A 484 5.57 9.95 -14.24
N THR A 485 5.04 8.85 -14.75
CA THR A 485 4.25 8.81 -15.98
C THR A 485 2.95 8.04 -15.81
N VAL A 486 1.94 8.40 -16.58
CA VAL A 486 0.65 7.72 -16.62
C VAL A 486 0.33 7.33 -18.08
N PRO A 487 0.77 6.16 -18.56
CA PRO A 487 0.65 5.78 -19.99
C PRO A 487 -0.80 5.50 -20.41
N GLY A 488 -1.78 5.68 -19.53
CA GLY A 488 -3.19 5.45 -19.81
C GLY A 488 -3.56 3.96 -19.83
N VAL A 489 -4.43 3.58 -20.75
CA VAL A 489 -5.07 2.25 -20.78
C VAL A 489 -4.15 1.08 -21.16
N GLY A 490 -2.93 1.35 -21.64
CA GLY A 490 -1.95 0.31 -21.94
C GLY A 490 -1.37 0.34 -23.36
N THR A 491 -1.08 -0.82 -23.92
CA THR A 491 -0.37 -0.99 -25.20
C THR A 491 -1.02 -2.06 -26.06
N GLU A 492 -0.97 -1.88 -27.38
CA GLU A 492 -1.46 -2.85 -28.37
C GLU A 492 -0.42 -3.91 -28.78
N ILE A 493 0.85 -3.72 -28.40
CA ILE A 493 1.94 -4.66 -28.75
C ILE A 493 1.67 -6.01 -28.07
N ASP A 494 1.68 -7.08 -28.86
CA ASP A 494 1.46 -8.46 -28.40
C ASP A 494 0.32 -8.62 -27.39
N ALA A 495 -0.81 -7.95 -27.66
CA ALA A 495 -2.00 -7.97 -26.83
C ALA A 495 -3.28 -7.93 -27.69
N GLY A 496 -4.30 -8.67 -27.28
CA GLY A 496 -5.61 -8.62 -27.89
C GLY A 496 -6.42 -7.39 -27.49
N TYR A 497 -6.10 -6.84 -26.31
CA TYR A 497 -6.72 -5.66 -25.72
C TYR A 497 -5.68 -4.77 -25.03
N LEU A 498 -5.91 -3.47 -25.01
CA LEU A 498 -4.94 -2.53 -24.44
C LEU A 498 -4.66 -2.81 -22.95
N GLY A 499 -5.72 -3.07 -22.18
CA GLY A 499 -5.61 -3.41 -20.75
C GLY A 499 -4.95 -4.77 -20.48
N GLU A 500 -5.02 -5.72 -21.42
CA GLU A 500 -4.27 -6.98 -21.35
C GLU A 500 -2.77 -6.71 -21.45
N GLY A 501 -2.38 -5.83 -22.37
CA GLY A 501 -0.98 -5.39 -22.51
C GLY A 501 -0.46 -4.72 -21.25
N LEU A 502 -1.26 -3.84 -20.64
CA LEU A 502 -0.89 -3.16 -19.40
C LEU A 502 -0.74 -4.15 -18.22
N LEU A 503 -1.70 -5.07 -18.05
CA LEU A 503 -1.61 -6.11 -17.01
C LEU A 503 -0.38 -6.99 -17.20
N GLY A 504 -0.08 -7.36 -18.45
CA GLY A 504 1.10 -8.14 -18.80
C GLY A 504 2.38 -7.43 -18.41
N HIS A 505 2.49 -6.14 -18.72
CA HIS A 505 3.62 -5.28 -18.32
C HIS A 505 3.74 -5.20 -16.80
N SER A 506 2.67 -4.87 -16.08
CA SER A 506 2.67 -4.75 -14.62
C SER A 506 3.19 -6.02 -13.96
N ARG A 507 2.76 -7.19 -14.44
CA ARG A 507 3.26 -8.51 -13.99
C ARG A 507 4.72 -8.76 -14.35
N ALA A 508 5.16 -8.31 -15.53
CA ALA A 508 6.54 -8.47 -15.95
C ALA A 508 7.49 -7.59 -15.12
N TYR A 509 7.07 -6.37 -14.79
CA TYR A 509 7.84 -5.46 -13.96
C TYR A 509 8.05 -6.00 -12.53
N VAL A 510 7.00 -6.47 -11.86
CA VAL A 510 7.19 -7.04 -10.52
C VAL A 510 8.02 -8.33 -10.52
N ARG A 511 7.99 -9.13 -11.60
CA ARG A 511 8.92 -10.27 -11.77
C ARG A 511 10.37 -9.80 -11.92
N TRP A 512 10.60 -8.76 -12.73
CA TRP A 512 11.93 -8.17 -12.88
C TRP A 512 12.48 -7.63 -11.55
N LEU A 513 11.63 -7.01 -10.71
CA LEU A 513 12.00 -6.58 -9.35
C LEU A 513 12.37 -7.77 -8.47
N ASP A 514 11.59 -8.85 -8.49
CA ASP A 514 11.89 -10.08 -7.76
C ASP A 514 13.25 -10.66 -8.21
N ASP A 515 13.53 -10.72 -9.52
CA ASP A 515 14.78 -11.19 -10.09
C ASP A 515 15.97 -10.28 -9.69
N LEU A 516 15.80 -8.95 -9.73
CA LEU A 516 16.82 -8.00 -9.29
C LEU A 516 17.15 -8.18 -7.80
N LYS A 517 16.13 -8.26 -6.94
CA LYS A 517 16.31 -8.47 -5.50
C LYS A 517 16.92 -9.83 -5.18
N HIS A 518 16.67 -10.85 -5.99
CA HIS A 518 17.30 -12.16 -5.85
C HIS A 518 18.80 -12.13 -6.21
N ARG A 519 19.17 -11.40 -7.27
CA ARG A 519 20.60 -11.22 -7.66
C ARG A 519 21.36 -10.33 -6.67
N HIS A 520 20.68 -9.34 -6.10
CA HIS A 520 21.26 -8.32 -5.22
C HIS A 520 20.44 -8.17 -3.91
N PRO A 521 20.43 -9.19 -3.03
CA PRO A 521 19.60 -9.18 -1.83
C PRO A 521 19.98 -8.09 -0.81
N GLU A 522 21.20 -7.55 -0.89
CA GLU A 522 21.72 -6.48 -0.02
C GLU A 522 21.22 -5.08 -0.41
N LEU A 523 20.67 -4.89 -1.62
CA LEU A 523 20.19 -3.59 -2.06
C LEU A 523 18.93 -3.19 -1.30
N VAL A 524 18.94 -1.97 -0.80
CA VAL A 524 17.74 -1.31 -0.27
C VAL A 524 17.10 -0.49 -1.39
N ILE A 525 15.84 -0.76 -1.68
CA ILE A 525 15.10 -0.08 -2.74
C ILE A 525 13.87 0.62 -2.16
N GLU A 526 13.83 1.94 -2.34
CA GLU A 526 12.65 2.77 -2.10
C GLU A 526 11.75 2.72 -3.32
N ASN A 527 10.47 2.43 -3.10
CA ASN A 527 9.41 2.67 -4.07
C ASN A 527 8.97 4.13 -4.01
N CYS A 528 8.90 4.76 -5.17
CA CYS A 528 8.34 6.09 -5.36
C CYS A 528 7.48 6.09 -6.62
N GLY A 529 6.52 6.96 -6.69
CA GLY A 529 5.72 7.23 -7.87
C GLY A 529 5.19 8.64 -7.72
N SER A 530 6.03 9.66 -7.95
CA SER A 530 5.72 11.05 -7.56
C SER A 530 5.21 11.10 -6.11
N GLY A 531 5.95 10.55 -5.16
CA GLY A 531 5.44 10.25 -3.82
C GLY A 531 4.75 8.87 -3.75
N ALA A 532 3.50 8.81 -3.30
CA ALA A 532 2.78 7.56 -3.10
C ALA A 532 1.70 7.28 -4.15
N MET A 533 1.93 7.65 -5.42
CA MET A 533 0.97 7.36 -6.49
C MET A 533 0.96 5.88 -6.90
N ARG A 534 1.95 5.07 -6.45
CA ARG A 534 2.03 3.63 -6.68
C ARG A 534 2.49 2.88 -5.43
N ALA A 535 1.74 3.04 -4.33
CA ALA A 535 2.01 2.45 -3.02
C ALA A 535 1.10 1.25 -2.71
N ASP A 536 0.92 0.37 -3.68
CA ASP A 536 0.14 -0.86 -3.56
C ASP A 536 0.95 -2.04 -3.00
N TYR A 537 0.25 -3.10 -2.59
CA TYR A 537 0.90 -4.26 -1.99
C TYR A 537 1.56 -5.24 -3.00
N ALA A 538 1.42 -5.05 -4.31
CA ALA A 538 2.30 -5.72 -5.27
C ALA A 538 3.73 -5.16 -5.19
N MET A 539 3.86 -3.84 -4.96
CA MET A 539 5.13 -3.16 -4.79
C MET A 539 5.66 -3.29 -3.36
N LEU A 540 4.85 -2.95 -2.34
CA LEU A 540 5.26 -2.85 -0.95
C LEU A 540 5.72 -4.19 -0.33
N GLN A 541 5.20 -5.33 -0.77
CA GLN A 541 5.69 -6.64 -0.30
C GLN A 541 7.09 -6.98 -0.83
N ARG A 542 7.60 -6.26 -1.84
CA ARG A 542 8.89 -6.49 -2.51
C ARG A 542 9.96 -5.49 -2.13
N LEU A 543 9.57 -4.23 -2.00
CA LEU A 543 10.48 -3.11 -1.82
C LEU A 543 10.58 -2.72 -0.34
N ASP A 544 11.68 -2.05 0.01
CA ASP A 544 12.05 -1.87 1.41
C ASP A 544 11.38 -0.65 2.03
N LEU A 545 11.21 0.40 1.26
CA LEU A 545 10.70 1.70 1.69
C LEU A 545 9.72 2.25 0.67
N GLN A 546 8.87 3.19 1.10
CA GLN A 546 7.90 3.91 0.28
C GLN A 546 7.99 5.41 0.54
N SER A 547 8.25 6.20 -0.48
CA SER A 547 8.03 7.65 -0.41
C SER A 547 6.56 7.94 -0.17
N THR A 548 6.22 8.70 0.86
CA THR A 548 4.82 8.92 1.24
C THR A 548 4.18 10.11 0.52
N SER A 549 4.97 11.08 0.05
CA SER A 549 4.50 12.23 -0.74
C SER A 549 5.64 13.11 -1.20
N ASP A 550 5.40 13.89 -2.28
CA ASP A 550 6.23 15.01 -2.70
C ASP A 550 5.79 16.35 -2.08
N GLN A 551 4.88 16.34 -1.13
CA GLN A 551 4.38 17.56 -0.49
C GLN A 551 5.48 18.28 0.29
N CYS A 552 5.71 19.57 -0.02
CA CYS A 552 6.73 20.41 0.62
C CYS A 552 6.19 21.32 1.75
N ASP A 553 4.87 21.51 1.85
CA ASP A 553 4.26 22.25 2.97
C ASP A 553 4.15 21.31 4.19
N PRO A 554 4.86 21.58 5.30
CA PRO A 554 4.86 20.70 6.46
C PRO A 554 3.48 20.54 7.11
N ALA A 555 2.57 21.54 6.99
CA ALA A 555 1.25 21.46 7.57
C ALA A 555 0.31 20.53 6.79
N ILE A 556 0.45 20.47 5.48
CA ILE A 556 -0.26 19.53 4.62
C ILE A 556 0.37 18.15 4.77
N TYR A 557 1.72 18.08 4.73
CA TYR A 557 2.46 16.83 4.85
C TYR A 557 2.17 16.07 6.15
N ALA A 558 1.93 16.78 7.27
CA ALA A 558 1.57 16.15 8.54
C ALA A 558 0.28 15.30 8.46
N VAL A 559 -0.71 15.72 7.64
CA VAL A 559 -1.95 14.94 7.41
C VAL A 559 -1.63 13.66 6.67
N ILE A 560 -0.81 13.77 5.61
CA ILE A 560 -0.40 12.64 4.78
C ILE A 560 0.38 11.62 5.62
N ALA A 561 1.37 12.09 6.38
CA ALA A 561 2.18 11.24 7.26
C ALA A 561 1.33 10.56 8.35
N ALA A 562 0.39 11.28 8.96
CA ALA A 562 -0.51 10.72 9.97
C ALA A 562 -1.47 9.66 9.39
N GLY A 563 -1.90 9.80 8.14
CA GLY A 563 -2.80 8.86 7.45
C GLY A 563 -2.11 7.65 6.81
N ALA A 564 -0.80 7.71 6.59
CA ALA A 564 -0.08 6.74 5.78
C ALA A 564 -0.13 5.30 6.33
N SER A 565 -0.16 5.13 7.66
CA SER A 565 -0.19 3.81 8.31
C SER A 565 -1.48 3.01 8.05
N MET A 566 -2.52 3.62 7.52
CA MET A 566 -3.72 2.91 7.05
C MET A 566 -3.42 1.98 5.86
N SER A 567 -2.46 2.36 5.00
CA SER A 567 -2.14 1.63 3.75
C SER A 567 -0.70 1.15 3.64
N ILE A 568 0.25 1.77 4.34
CA ILE A 568 1.68 1.48 4.27
C ILE A 568 2.16 1.05 5.65
N LEU A 569 2.98 0.01 5.75
CA LEU A 569 3.55 -0.40 7.04
C LEU A 569 4.39 0.74 7.64
N PRO A 570 4.28 1.00 8.96
CA PRO A 570 5.05 2.08 9.61
C PRO A 570 6.56 2.01 9.31
N GLU A 571 7.11 0.80 9.31
CA GLU A 571 8.52 0.54 8.99
C GLU A 571 8.91 0.75 7.53
N GLN A 572 7.95 0.99 6.63
CA GLN A 572 8.21 1.27 5.22
C GLN A 572 7.95 2.75 4.84
N GLN A 573 7.30 3.53 5.68
CA GLN A 573 6.93 4.92 5.38
C GLN A 573 8.15 5.84 5.35
N GLY A 574 8.67 6.19 4.19
CA GLY A 574 9.69 7.22 4.01
C GLY A 574 9.07 8.59 4.23
N ASN A 575 9.11 9.07 5.48
CA ASN A 575 8.54 10.34 5.87
C ASN A 575 9.59 11.45 5.94
N TRP A 576 9.28 12.58 5.31
CA TRP A 576 10.18 13.71 5.22
C TRP A 576 10.27 14.53 6.50
N GLY A 577 11.51 14.90 6.87
CA GLY A 577 11.83 15.90 7.87
C GLY A 577 12.58 17.07 7.21
N TYR A 578 11.86 18.12 6.83
CA TYR A 578 12.33 19.25 6.00
C TYR A 578 12.97 20.40 6.82
N ALA A 579 13.65 20.12 7.93
CA ALA A 579 14.22 21.20 8.75
C ALA A 579 15.19 22.07 7.95
N GLN A 580 15.06 23.40 8.08
CA GLN A 580 15.90 24.41 7.45
C GLN A 580 16.44 25.39 8.50
N GLN A 581 17.53 26.10 8.16
CA GLN A 581 18.10 27.11 9.07
C GLN A 581 17.15 28.25 9.35
N GLU A 582 16.40 28.67 8.32
CA GLU A 582 15.51 29.84 8.32
C GLU A 582 14.21 29.62 9.09
N MET A 583 13.87 28.37 9.39
CA MET A 583 12.67 28.03 10.16
C MET A 583 12.84 28.45 11.63
N ASP A 584 11.75 28.82 12.29
CA ASP A 584 11.71 28.85 13.74
C ASP A 584 11.81 27.44 14.32
N ASP A 585 12.00 27.30 15.64
CA ASP A 585 12.19 25.98 16.25
C ASP A 585 10.94 25.12 16.19
N GLU A 586 9.75 25.70 16.35
CA GLU A 586 8.49 24.95 16.30
C GLU A 586 8.19 24.42 14.89
N THR A 587 8.44 25.19 13.85
CA THR A 587 8.33 24.73 12.47
C THR A 587 9.30 23.60 12.17
N ALA A 588 10.54 23.70 12.65
CA ALA A 588 11.52 22.63 12.48
C ALA A 588 11.14 21.36 13.26
N VAL A 589 10.64 21.49 14.49
CA VAL A 589 10.11 20.35 15.26
C VAL A 589 8.90 19.75 14.54
N PHE A 590 7.99 20.59 14.02
CA PHE A 590 6.78 20.16 13.36
C PHE A 590 7.05 19.22 12.17
N THR A 591 8.02 19.59 11.32
CA THR A 591 8.39 18.73 10.18
C THR A 591 9.20 17.51 10.59
N LEU A 592 10.12 17.63 11.57
CA LEU A 592 10.92 16.50 12.07
C LEU A 592 10.05 15.45 12.77
N ALA A 593 8.96 15.88 13.44
CA ALA A 593 8.01 14.98 14.07
C ALA A 593 7.30 14.08 13.05
N ALA A 594 7.02 14.59 11.84
CA ALA A 594 6.48 13.78 10.73
C ALA A 594 7.46 12.68 10.30
N GLY A 595 8.76 13.01 10.20
CA GLY A 595 9.78 12.01 9.91
C GLY A 595 9.92 10.93 10.98
N ILE A 596 9.80 11.30 12.27
CA ILE A 596 9.87 10.34 13.40
C ILE A 596 8.68 9.36 13.38
N ALA A 597 7.53 9.78 12.90
CA ALA A 597 6.32 8.92 12.83
C ALA A 597 6.44 7.74 11.83
N GLY A 598 7.44 7.76 10.93
CA GLY A 598 7.75 6.70 9.98
C GLY A 598 9.25 6.42 9.91
N ARG A 599 9.81 6.32 8.71
CA ARG A 599 11.25 6.25 8.41
C ARG A 599 11.74 7.67 8.11
N LEU A 600 12.64 8.19 8.91
CA LEU A 600 13.09 9.58 8.81
C LEU A 600 13.92 9.81 7.54
N TYR A 601 13.36 10.56 6.61
CA TYR A 601 14.04 11.11 5.46
C TYR A 601 14.35 12.57 5.71
N LEU A 602 15.64 12.92 5.66
CA LEU A 602 16.10 14.29 5.77
C LEU A 602 16.32 14.90 4.39
N SER A 603 15.99 16.15 4.25
CA SER A 603 16.40 17.00 3.14
C SER A 603 16.58 18.43 3.62
N GLY A 604 16.91 19.35 2.70
CA GLY A 604 17.20 20.74 3.05
C GLY A 604 18.69 21.03 3.12
N PHE A 605 19.03 22.32 3.18
CA PHE A 605 20.42 22.78 3.17
C PHE A 605 21.10 22.56 4.53
N VAL A 606 21.37 21.30 4.89
CA VAL A 606 22.02 20.93 6.16
C VAL A 606 23.40 21.58 6.35
N ASN A 607 24.08 21.92 5.25
CA ASN A 607 25.37 22.65 5.26
C ASN A 607 25.26 24.12 5.68
N ARG A 608 24.06 24.68 5.77
CA ARG A 608 23.81 26.07 6.20
C ARG A 608 23.35 26.16 7.64
N MET A 609 23.06 25.02 8.29
CA MET A 609 22.55 24.98 9.65
C MET A 609 23.64 25.35 10.69
N ASP A 610 23.28 26.19 11.65
CA ASP A 610 24.10 26.45 12.82
C ASP A 610 24.08 25.26 13.82
N GLU A 611 24.95 25.28 14.81
CA GLU A 611 25.06 24.16 15.77
C GLU A 611 23.77 23.95 16.59
N ARG A 612 22.96 24.97 16.80
CA ARG A 612 21.68 24.84 17.50
C ARG A 612 20.70 24.05 16.66
N ARG A 613 20.57 24.37 15.37
CA ARG A 613 19.72 23.65 14.43
C ARG A 613 20.19 22.20 14.21
N LEU A 614 21.48 22.00 14.06
CA LEU A 614 22.09 20.67 13.95
C LEU A 614 21.81 19.79 15.17
N ARG A 615 21.87 20.36 16.41
CA ARG A 615 21.52 19.60 17.62
C ARG A 615 20.06 19.17 17.62
N LEU A 616 19.12 19.99 17.12
CA LEU A 616 17.71 19.64 17.02
C LEU A 616 17.50 18.47 16.03
N VAL A 617 18.15 18.53 14.87
CA VAL A 617 18.07 17.45 13.85
C VAL A 617 18.70 16.15 14.38
N ARG A 618 19.87 16.21 15.05
CA ARG A 618 20.46 15.02 15.71
C ARG A 618 19.52 14.43 16.77
N GLY A 619 18.84 15.30 17.55
CA GLY A 619 17.84 14.85 18.51
C GLY A 619 16.66 14.11 17.86
N ALA A 620 16.24 14.54 16.67
CA ALA A 620 15.23 13.83 15.88
C ALA A 620 15.73 12.46 15.37
N ILE A 621 16.97 12.39 14.86
CA ILE A 621 17.60 11.13 14.43
C ILE A 621 17.68 10.15 15.61
N GLU A 622 18.10 10.62 16.80
CA GLU A 622 18.17 9.79 17.99
C GLU A 622 16.80 9.27 18.43
N ALA A 623 15.77 10.14 18.44
CA ALA A 623 14.40 9.77 18.75
C ALA A 623 13.86 8.74 17.76
N HIS A 624 14.05 8.98 16.46
CA HIS A 624 13.64 8.07 15.41
C HIS A 624 14.26 6.68 15.56
N ARG A 625 15.58 6.60 15.78
CA ARG A 625 16.27 5.32 16.00
C ARG A 625 15.77 4.56 17.23
N GLN A 626 15.23 5.25 18.24
CA GLN A 626 14.60 4.59 19.39
C GLN A 626 13.23 4.03 19.04
N VAL A 627 12.39 4.76 18.28
CA VAL A 627 11.07 4.30 17.79
C VAL A 627 11.27 3.05 16.93
N LEU A 628 12.21 3.06 15.99
CA LEU A 628 12.45 1.95 15.06
C LEU A 628 12.77 0.61 15.73
N ARG A 629 13.43 0.60 16.89
CA ARG A 629 13.86 -0.65 17.55
C ARG A 629 12.72 -1.59 17.87
N ASN A 630 11.52 -1.05 18.15
CA ASN A 630 10.35 -1.80 18.57
C ASN A 630 9.25 -1.83 17.51
N GLN A 631 9.46 -1.14 16.37
CA GLN A 631 8.41 -0.86 15.40
C GLN A 631 7.76 -2.12 14.79
N SER A 632 8.54 -3.18 14.56
CA SER A 632 8.02 -4.45 14.02
C SER A 632 7.08 -5.21 14.97
N GLY A 633 7.17 -4.94 16.27
CA GLY A 633 6.25 -5.49 17.30
C GLY A 633 5.06 -4.57 17.62
N GLN A 634 4.91 -3.46 16.88
CA GLN A 634 3.90 -2.45 17.17
C GLN A 634 2.91 -2.31 16.00
N VAL A 635 1.72 -1.85 16.31
CA VAL A 635 0.65 -1.58 15.34
C VAL A 635 0.23 -0.12 15.38
N PRO A 636 -0.23 0.45 14.24
CA PRO A 636 -0.64 1.83 14.19
C PRO A 636 -1.94 2.09 14.97
N PHE A 637 -2.05 3.30 15.54
CA PHE A 637 -3.29 3.78 16.15
C PHE A 637 -3.47 5.29 15.93
N TRP A 638 -4.71 5.76 16.06
CA TRP A 638 -5.11 7.15 15.83
C TRP A 638 -5.96 7.67 16.98
N PRO A 639 -5.36 8.30 18.00
CA PRO A 639 -6.05 8.72 19.21
C PRO A 639 -7.05 9.87 19.01
N LEU A 640 -7.08 10.50 17.83
CA LEU A 640 -8.03 11.54 17.43
C LEU A 640 -8.95 11.08 16.27
N GLY A 641 -8.95 9.78 15.94
CA GLY A 641 -9.62 9.28 14.75
C GLY A 641 -8.85 9.55 13.47
N LEU A 642 -9.51 9.43 12.31
CA LEU A 642 -8.89 9.61 11.00
C LEU A 642 -8.33 11.02 10.82
N PRO A 643 -7.08 11.17 10.33
CA PRO A 643 -6.53 12.46 9.97
C PRO A 643 -7.34 13.09 8.83
N VAL A 644 -7.69 14.37 8.97
CA VAL A 644 -8.42 15.13 7.95
C VAL A 644 -7.69 16.42 7.60
N PHE A 645 -7.71 16.82 6.32
CA PHE A 645 -7.01 18.01 5.83
C PHE A 645 -7.48 19.32 6.49
N SER A 646 -8.72 19.37 6.98
CA SER A 646 -9.28 20.51 7.70
C SER A 646 -9.07 20.49 9.22
N GLY A 647 -8.44 19.43 9.77
CA GLY A 647 -8.28 19.26 11.22
C GLY A 647 -7.27 20.24 11.82
N ASP A 648 -7.62 20.83 12.95
CA ASP A 648 -6.73 21.69 13.76
C ASP A 648 -5.66 20.85 14.48
N TRP A 649 -6.03 19.64 14.89
CA TRP A 649 -5.19 18.68 15.57
C TRP A 649 -5.13 17.38 14.80
N LEU A 650 -3.95 16.80 14.77
CA LEU A 650 -3.69 15.49 14.16
C LEU A 650 -2.90 14.65 15.15
N ALA A 651 -3.16 13.35 15.18
CA ALA A 651 -2.34 12.42 15.93
C ALA A 651 -2.28 11.06 15.24
N SER A 652 -1.11 10.45 15.23
CA SER A 652 -0.90 9.06 14.89
C SER A 652 0.19 8.46 15.76
N GLY A 653 0.17 7.16 15.96
CA GLY A 653 1.15 6.52 16.82
C GLY A 653 1.27 5.03 16.57
N LEU A 654 2.09 4.42 17.40
CA LEU A 654 2.39 3.00 17.43
C LEU A 654 2.17 2.47 18.84
N LEU A 655 1.40 1.41 18.97
CA LEU A 655 1.19 0.68 20.23
C LEU A 655 1.76 -0.73 20.13
N PRO A 656 2.30 -1.28 21.24
CA PRO A 656 2.69 -2.67 21.26
C PRO A 656 1.51 -3.58 20.87
N TYR A 657 1.77 -4.56 20.01
CA TYR A 657 0.83 -5.63 19.74
C TYR A 657 1.00 -6.72 20.79
N ALA A 658 -0.11 -7.20 21.36
CA ALA A 658 -0.14 -8.10 22.50
C ALA A 658 0.40 -7.50 23.82
N ASP A 659 0.27 -8.24 24.92
CA ASP A 659 0.65 -7.85 26.29
C ASP A 659 2.18 -7.85 26.49
N ASN A 660 2.91 -7.07 25.70
CA ASN A 660 4.31 -6.80 26.00
C ASN A 660 4.42 -5.40 26.63
N ASN A 661 5.25 -5.28 27.67
CA ASN A 661 5.48 -4.02 28.40
C ASN A 661 6.36 -3.03 27.60
N GLU A 662 6.28 -3.05 26.26
CA GLU A 662 7.03 -2.14 25.43
C GLU A 662 6.39 -0.74 25.42
N THR A 663 7.22 0.28 25.28
CA THR A 663 6.80 1.67 25.16
C THR A 663 6.16 1.92 23.80
N GLY A 664 4.93 2.42 23.76
CA GLY A 664 4.31 2.96 22.55
C GLY A 664 4.79 4.38 22.27
N TYR A 665 4.46 4.90 21.09
CA TYR A 665 4.82 6.25 20.69
C TYR A 665 3.66 6.94 20.00
N MET A 666 3.49 8.25 20.24
CA MET A 666 2.46 9.07 19.60
C MET A 666 3.07 10.38 19.13
N THR A 667 2.89 10.68 17.85
CA THR A 667 3.15 12.01 17.29
C THR A 667 1.86 12.78 17.23
N ILE A 668 1.88 14.02 17.72
CA ILE A 668 0.73 14.92 17.72
C ILE A 668 1.13 16.29 17.15
N TRP A 669 0.29 16.83 16.29
CA TRP A 669 0.46 18.14 15.65
C TRP A 669 -0.72 19.04 15.96
N HIS A 670 -0.40 20.24 16.39
CA HIS A 670 -1.33 21.38 16.47
C HIS A 670 -1.10 22.26 15.24
N ARG A 671 -2.10 22.39 14.37
CA ARG A 671 -2.02 23.15 13.12
C ARG A 671 -2.59 24.56 13.23
N GLY A 672 -3.14 24.90 14.36
CA GLY A 672 -3.87 26.14 14.67
C GLY A 672 -5.25 25.83 15.26
N GLY A 673 -6.10 26.85 15.42
CA GLY A 673 -7.48 26.68 15.92
C GLY A 673 -7.57 26.53 17.44
N ALA A 674 -8.26 25.51 17.95
CA ALA A 674 -8.47 25.30 19.38
C ALA A 674 -7.15 24.97 20.12
N ASN A 675 -6.87 25.64 21.23
CA ASN A 675 -5.63 25.48 22.00
C ASN A 675 -5.61 24.20 22.87
N SER A 676 -6.65 23.37 22.84
CA SER A 676 -6.66 22.10 23.58
C SER A 676 -7.41 21.02 22.83
N VAL A 677 -7.00 19.77 23.09
CA VAL A 677 -7.64 18.57 22.55
C VAL A 677 -7.61 17.46 23.59
N VAL A 678 -8.57 16.56 23.55
CA VAL A 678 -8.58 15.33 24.35
C VAL A 678 -8.18 14.17 23.44
N VAL A 679 -7.16 13.42 23.84
CA VAL A 679 -6.67 12.24 23.13
C VAL A 679 -6.99 10.98 23.91
N GLU A 680 -7.32 9.91 23.20
CA GLU A 680 -7.47 8.59 23.77
C GLU A 680 -6.10 7.92 23.96
N VAL A 681 -5.92 7.24 25.09
CA VAL A 681 -4.70 6.46 25.38
C VAL A 681 -5.10 5.09 25.95
N PRO A 682 -4.24 4.08 25.87
CA PRO A 682 -4.50 2.79 26.51
C PRO A 682 -4.79 2.94 28.00
N GLN A 683 -5.67 2.09 28.53
CA GLN A 683 -6.10 2.13 29.93
C GLN A 683 -4.90 2.16 30.90
N GLY A 684 -4.78 3.22 31.68
CA GLY A 684 -3.74 3.40 32.69
C GLY A 684 -2.37 3.83 32.12
N ALA A 685 -2.26 4.04 30.82
CA ALA A 685 -1.01 4.52 30.21
C ALA A 685 -0.72 5.99 30.58
N THR A 686 0.56 6.36 30.59
CA THR A 686 1.02 7.74 30.81
C THR A 686 1.80 8.27 29.63
N LEU A 687 1.64 9.58 29.36
CA LEU A 687 2.37 10.26 28.28
C LEU A 687 3.62 10.93 28.83
N ARG A 688 4.77 10.58 28.31
CA ARG A 688 6.05 11.19 28.63
C ARG A 688 6.60 11.92 27.41
N PRO A 689 7.00 13.23 27.53
CA PRO A 689 7.63 13.95 26.42
C PRO A 689 8.85 13.20 25.89
N PHE A 690 8.91 13.00 24.58
CA PHE A 690 9.95 12.21 23.93
C PHE A 690 10.78 13.04 22.94
N PHE A 691 10.10 13.79 22.04
CA PHE A 691 10.76 14.73 21.13
C PHE A 691 9.95 16.02 20.99
N PRO A 692 10.57 17.22 21.00
CA PRO A 692 11.99 17.45 21.32
C PRO A 692 12.27 17.17 22.82
N LYS A 693 13.49 16.68 23.11
CA LYS A 693 13.94 16.53 24.50
C LYS A 693 14.04 17.91 25.18
N PRO A 694 13.81 18.00 26.51
CA PRO A 694 13.99 19.24 27.24
C PRO A 694 15.34 19.89 26.96
N GLY A 695 15.34 21.19 26.65
CA GLY A 695 16.55 21.99 26.35
C GLY A 695 16.99 21.97 24.88
N LEU A 696 16.32 21.21 23.98
CA LEU A 696 16.57 21.31 22.53
C LEU A 696 15.93 22.56 21.92
N ILE A 697 14.81 23.00 22.47
CA ILE A 697 14.12 24.25 22.13
C ILE A 697 13.81 25.00 23.43
N ASP A 698 13.72 26.31 23.41
CA ASP A 698 13.42 27.12 24.57
C ASP A 698 12.55 28.35 24.27
N LYS A 699 11.98 28.95 25.34
CA LYS A 699 11.08 30.11 25.22
C LYS A 699 11.73 31.35 24.61
N SER A 700 13.04 31.54 24.78
CA SER A 700 13.75 32.67 24.21
C SER A 700 13.81 32.61 22.69
N HIS A 701 13.59 31.41 22.10
CA HIS A 701 13.53 31.12 20.68
C HIS A 701 12.11 30.78 20.22
N GLY A 702 11.11 31.12 21.03
CA GLY A 702 9.70 31.02 20.62
C GLY A 702 9.09 29.64 20.83
N ALA A 703 9.61 28.77 21.71
CA ALA A 703 9.00 27.48 22.01
C ALA A 703 7.59 27.63 22.58
N VAL A 704 6.65 26.82 22.09
CA VAL A 704 5.27 26.71 22.59
C VAL A 704 5.26 25.76 23.79
N ASP A 705 4.63 26.16 24.88
CA ASP A 705 4.43 25.29 26.03
C ASP A 705 3.33 24.28 25.74
N TRP A 706 3.61 23.02 25.99
CA TRP A 706 2.64 21.93 25.95
C TRP A 706 2.39 21.42 27.37
N HIS A 707 1.12 21.35 27.75
CA HIS A 707 0.68 20.84 29.04
C HIS A 707 -0.11 19.56 28.84
N VAL A 708 0.17 18.54 29.66
CA VAL A 708 -0.46 17.22 29.65
C VAL A 708 -1.24 17.06 30.94
N GLU A 709 -2.54 16.90 30.87
CA GLU A 709 -3.44 16.72 32.02
C GLU A 709 -4.20 15.39 31.88
N PRO A 710 -3.95 14.39 32.72
CA PRO A 710 -4.78 13.19 32.76
C PRO A 710 -6.23 13.55 33.19
N LEU A 711 -7.24 13.06 32.46
CA LEU A 711 -8.63 13.26 32.76
C LEU A 711 -9.25 12.04 33.47
N ASP A 712 -8.94 10.88 32.94
CA ASP A 712 -9.35 9.57 33.45
C ASP A 712 -8.33 8.50 33.08
N GLY A 713 -8.67 7.23 33.22
CA GLY A 713 -7.79 6.12 32.92
C GLY A 713 -7.50 5.92 31.42
N THR A 714 -8.27 6.57 30.52
CA THR A 714 -8.19 6.38 29.06
C THR A 714 -8.09 7.68 28.27
N HIS A 715 -8.18 8.84 28.92
CA HIS A 715 -8.16 10.13 28.24
C HIS A 715 -7.18 11.11 28.88
N VAL A 716 -6.49 11.84 28.02
CA VAL A 716 -5.55 12.88 28.40
C VAL A 716 -5.89 14.17 27.65
N ARG A 717 -5.93 15.31 28.34
CA ARG A 717 -6.02 16.62 27.70
C ARG A 717 -4.65 17.16 27.40
N LEU A 718 -4.44 17.58 26.16
CA LEU A 718 -3.26 18.31 25.73
C LEU A 718 -3.66 19.78 25.50
N THR A 719 -2.85 20.71 26.02
CA THR A 719 -3.08 22.15 25.88
C THR A 719 -1.81 22.84 25.44
N VAL A 720 -1.90 23.77 24.50
CA VAL A 720 -0.82 24.61 24.01
C VAL A 720 -0.94 26.05 24.49
N SER A 721 0.17 26.72 24.75
CA SER A 721 0.17 28.09 25.29
C SER A 721 -0.25 29.16 24.30
N ASP A 722 -0.15 28.89 23.00
CA ASP A 722 -0.57 29.80 21.93
C ASP A 722 -1.00 29.07 20.66
N ASN A 723 -1.52 29.77 19.69
CA ASN A 723 -2.12 29.22 18.47
C ASN A 723 -1.14 28.97 17.32
N ARG A 724 0.17 29.00 17.57
CA ARG A 724 1.17 28.68 16.54
C ARG A 724 1.21 27.19 16.26
N ARG A 725 1.57 26.85 15.01
CA ARG A 725 1.83 25.47 14.62
C ARG A 725 2.95 24.90 15.48
N SER A 726 2.72 23.75 16.06
CA SER A 726 3.71 23.05 16.89
C SER A 726 3.42 21.56 16.90
N ALA A 727 4.41 20.74 17.19
CA ALA A 727 4.25 19.29 17.29
C ALA A 727 5.11 18.71 18.41
N ARG A 728 4.66 17.57 18.95
CA ARG A 728 5.43 16.79 19.95
C ARG A 728 5.29 15.31 19.67
N VAL A 729 6.33 14.59 20.00
CA VAL A 729 6.30 13.13 20.10
C VAL A 729 6.29 12.76 21.57
N TYR A 730 5.37 11.91 21.96
CA TYR A 730 5.26 11.35 23.30
C TYR A 730 5.58 9.86 23.27
N ALA A 731 6.29 9.40 24.30
CA ALA A 731 6.32 7.99 24.65
C ALA A 731 5.07 7.66 25.46
N ILE A 732 4.47 6.51 25.20
CA ILE A 732 3.31 5.98 25.88
C ILE A 732 3.81 4.84 26.78
N ASP A 733 4.00 5.14 28.05
CA ASP A 733 4.46 4.15 29.01
C ASP A 733 3.24 3.36 29.51
N MET A 734 3.20 2.06 29.20
CA MET A 734 2.12 1.15 29.56
C MET A 734 2.14 0.86 31.06
N PRO A 735 0.99 0.62 31.71
CA PRO A 735 0.97 0.24 33.12
C PRO A 735 1.68 -1.10 33.32
N ASP A 736 2.36 -1.26 34.46
CA ASP A 736 2.98 -2.55 34.83
C ASP A 736 1.89 -3.63 34.91
N SER A 737 2.01 -4.70 34.11
CA SER A 737 1.07 -5.83 34.08
C SER A 737 1.03 -6.65 35.38
N THR A 738 1.77 -6.22 36.42
CA THR A 738 1.92 -6.90 37.72
C THR A 738 1.22 -6.23 38.90
N LYS A 739 0.34 -5.23 38.64
CA LYS A 739 -0.43 -4.61 39.73
C LYS A 739 -1.94 -4.89 39.67
#